data_27a331890a2f83d6336bb52e8c1c0df9
#
_entry.id   27a331890a2f83d6336bb52e8c1c0df9
#
_cell.length_a   1.000
_cell.length_b   1.000
_cell.length_c   1.000
_cell.angle_alpha   90.00
_cell.angle_beta   90.00
_cell.angle_gamma   90.00
#
_symmetry.space_group_name_H-M   'P 1'
#
loop_
_entity.id
_entity.type
_entity.pdbx_description
1 polymer ?
#
loop_
_entity_poly.entity_id
_entity_poly.type
_entity_poly.pdbx_seq_one_letter_code
_entity_poly.pdbx_strand_id
1 'polypeptide(L)'
;MTVFEIPADTRSKQRQASNPNQSVWVSANAGSGKTHVLASRVIRLLLQGVAPSKILCLTFTKAAAANMAARVFDKLAQWTQLSGGDLCAQVVATGAPMPGSEQLTLARKLFARTVETPGGLKIQTIHAFCERLLHLFPFEANVPARFEVAEDLRRAEFLRRARREVLAETSSSGGALHAALQRITDECGPDAFEDLIKEAMKHRAILRAPFLHEPIEILRRSLGLAEGRDIARIEREMAEDGIAPARWNDLAVLLDQGSANDQKKADLFRKAALTYRSPRSEGEFGNCLDCYLAIFFIGKGKGSKAQRLLTSGLMKKHANAGTELYAEQLRLDGLRAERRTAATFDRTRALIEVASAISKRYGEEKAARGILDFDDLIEKALALLERSDARWVLYKLDAGIDHVLVDEAQDTSEAQWKILEELTGDFAAGRGQSPGPRTFFAVGDEKQSIFSFQGAAPLMFDEMRRKFAAQFTAGAQPFAHVPLTLSFRSAPGVLSAIDKVFEHGDHKTGLVAANDVWMPHQALKHQLPGLVELWPLAAAPSGEDPRAWTLPLDLLDAQDPANLVAQRVAQKIAHLVKPGSEEFVHDSQTLGPRPVRPGDILILVRTRGPFFEAMIRALKRSQIPAAGADRLELAQHIAVMDLIAAGRASLLPQDDLALACVLKSPLIGLDDDDLMALAPGRAASLFDALQASADAKHSGAINKLARWRARAGGSPFVFYAGLLGADGGRRDIEARLGPEAGDAIDELLRLAIAHEDARSPSLAAFLNDLAGLEHSIKRDMEGAEDAVRVMTIHAAKGLEAKIVFLPDTCGVPWPRRDPKIFRLGTTVPGEETIAWSPIKDFDCEVVAAARGKARDAARDEYRRLLYVASTRAEERLYIAGFHGVKEPDPGCWAKMIEGALANEAGIQTVPAFWNGEDHILRLIS
;
A
#
# COMPACT_ATOMS: atom_id res chain seq x y z
N MET A 1 -36.99 -2.11 19.87
CA MET A 1 -36.51 -1.80 21.23
C MET A 1 -35.03 -2.21 21.30
N THR A 2 -34.13 -1.33 21.63
CA THR A 2 -32.71 -1.67 21.83
C THR A 2 -32.61 -2.53 23.11
N VAL A 3 -32.23 -3.77 22.96
CA VAL A 3 -32.09 -4.73 24.07
C VAL A 3 -30.99 -4.34 25.05
N PHE A 4 -30.09 -3.42 24.67
CA PHE A 4 -29.01 -2.91 25.51
C PHE A 4 -29.19 -1.44 25.87
N GLU A 5 -29.14 -1.16 27.16
CA GLU A 5 -29.08 0.21 27.66
C GLU A 5 -27.64 0.74 27.56
N ILE A 6 -27.46 1.81 26.77
CA ILE A 6 -26.16 2.48 26.66
C ILE A 6 -25.83 3.11 28.03
N PRO A 7 -24.64 2.86 28.61
CA PRO A 7 -24.25 3.44 29.88
C PRO A 7 -24.34 4.98 29.88
N ALA A 8 -24.71 5.56 31.02
CA ALA A 8 -24.90 7.01 31.16
C ALA A 8 -23.63 7.80 30.81
N ASP A 9 -22.44 7.30 31.20
CA ASP A 9 -21.14 7.90 30.84
C ASP A 9 -20.92 7.94 29.33
N THR A 10 -21.20 6.85 28.64
CA THR A 10 -21.08 6.78 27.17
C THR A 10 -22.04 7.74 26.48
N ARG A 11 -23.30 7.81 26.93
CA ARG A 11 -24.28 8.79 26.43
C ARG A 11 -23.80 10.23 26.67
N SER A 12 -23.19 10.49 27.83
CA SER A 12 -22.62 11.80 28.16
C SER A 12 -21.47 12.17 27.19
N LYS A 13 -20.52 11.23 26.99
CA LYS A 13 -19.40 11.39 26.05
C LYS A 13 -19.90 11.60 24.60
N GLN A 14 -20.87 10.81 24.13
CA GLN A 14 -21.46 10.99 22.80
C GLN A 14 -22.17 12.35 22.67
N ARG A 15 -22.90 12.80 23.72
CA ARG A 15 -23.52 14.13 23.75
C ARG A 15 -22.48 15.24 23.69
N GLN A 16 -21.38 15.12 24.44
CA GLN A 16 -20.26 16.06 24.42
C GLN A 16 -19.58 16.08 23.05
N ALA A 17 -19.28 14.91 22.48
CA ALA A 17 -18.63 14.78 21.16
C ALA A 17 -19.50 15.37 20.04
N SER A 18 -20.83 15.20 20.10
CA SER A 18 -21.77 15.76 19.11
C SER A 18 -22.17 17.21 19.39
N ASN A 19 -21.60 17.91 20.39
CA ASN A 19 -21.98 19.27 20.76
C ASN A 19 -21.57 20.27 19.64
N PRO A 20 -22.53 20.95 19.01
CA PRO A 20 -22.28 21.86 17.89
C PRO A 20 -21.61 23.18 18.29
N ASN A 21 -21.62 23.54 19.59
CA ASN A 21 -21.14 24.85 20.10
C ASN A 21 -19.66 24.83 20.49
N GLN A 22 -18.95 23.73 20.28
CA GLN A 22 -17.52 23.63 20.61
C GLN A 22 -16.78 22.84 19.57
N SER A 23 -15.49 23.10 19.42
CA SER A 23 -14.61 22.25 18.66
C SER A 23 -14.29 20.97 19.43
N VAL A 24 -14.26 19.83 18.75
CA VAL A 24 -14.10 18.54 19.42
C VAL A 24 -13.15 17.65 18.66
N TRP A 25 -12.26 17.02 19.40
CA TRP A 25 -11.43 15.93 18.93
C TRP A 25 -11.87 14.61 19.57
N VAL A 26 -12.23 13.64 18.75
CA VAL A 26 -12.71 12.34 19.21
C VAL A 26 -11.68 11.25 18.91
N SER A 27 -11.09 10.69 19.97
CA SER A 27 -10.26 9.49 19.87
C SER A 27 -11.14 8.28 20.18
N ALA A 28 -11.31 7.40 19.21
CA ALA A 28 -12.35 6.37 19.25
C ALA A 28 -11.77 5.00 18.99
N ASN A 29 -12.14 4.00 19.79
CA ASN A 29 -11.81 2.59 19.53
C ASN A 29 -12.63 2.02 18.37
N ALA A 30 -12.24 0.84 17.88
CA ALA A 30 -13.01 0.10 16.88
C ALA A 30 -14.45 -0.18 17.35
N GLY A 31 -15.43 0.06 16.49
CA GLY A 31 -16.84 -0.20 16.82
C GLY A 31 -17.48 0.76 17.84
N SER A 32 -16.83 1.87 18.22
CA SER A 32 -17.34 2.80 19.24
C SER A 32 -18.40 3.81 18.73
N GLY A 33 -18.87 3.67 17.50
CA GLY A 33 -19.93 4.52 16.96
C GLY A 33 -19.45 5.86 16.41
N LYS A 34 -18.22 5.97 15.91
CA LYS A 34 -17.64 7.18 15.28
C LYS A 34 -18.62 7.86 14.31
N THR A 35 -19.11 7.13 13.34
CA THR A 35 -20.02 7.66 12.30
C THR A 35 -21.37 8.10 12.89
N HIS A 36 -21.85 7.44 13.96
CA HIS A 36 -23.07 7.84 14.67
C HIS A 36 -22.92 9.22 15.34
N VAL A 37 -21.81 9.44 16.03
CA VAL A 37 -21.52 10.74 16.69
C VAL A 37 -21.37 11.85 15.66
N LEU A 38 -20.68 11.57 14.56
CA LEU A 38 -20.50 12.53 13.47
C LEU A 38 -21.83 12.89 12.79
N ALA A 39 -22.65 11.90 12.45
CA ALA A 39 -24.00 12.14 11.89
C ALA A 39 -24.90 12.90 12.88
N SER A 40 -24.84 12.56 14.18
CA SER A 40 -25.58 13.27 15.23
C SER A 40 -25.13 14.72 15.33
N ARG A 41 -23.84 15.02 15.20
CA ARG A 41 -23.32 16.39 15.19
C ARG A 41 -23.85 17.18 13.98
N VAL A 42 -23.81 16.60 12.78
CA VAL A 42 -24.37 17.25 11.57
C VAL A 42 -25.84 17.60 11.80
N ILE A 43 -26.64 16.63 12.28
CA ILE A 43 -28.08 16.84 12.55
C ILE A 43 -28.30 17.93 13.62
N ARG A 44 -27.49 17.97 14.68
CA ARG A 44 -27.58 19.02 15.70
C ARG A 44 -27.23 20.40 15.19
N LEU A 45 -26.24 20.51 14.26
CA LEU A 45 -25.95 21.77 13.57
C LEU A 45 -27.14 22.24 12.73
N LEU A 46 -27.75 21.33 11.97
CA LEU A 46 -28.97 21.64 11.20
C LEU A 46 -30.18 22.06 12.10
N LEU A 47 -30.34 21.41 13.27
CA LEU A 47 -31.34 21.75 14.27
C LEU A 47 -31.12 23.14 14.91
N GLN A 48 -29.89 23.65 14.92
CA GLN A 48 -29.57 25.01 15.33
C GLN A 48 -29.80 26.05 14.22
N GLY A 49 -30.25 25.59 13.05
CA GLY A 49 -30.53 26.48 11.91
C GLY A 49 -29.36 26.76 11.01
N VAL A 50 -28.22 26.10 11.23
CA VAL A 50 -27.06 26.22 10.34
C VAL A 50 -27.46 25.79 8.93
N ALA A 51 -27.10 26.58 7.94
CA ALA A 51 -27.41 26.25 6.55
C ALA A 51 -26.59 25.01 6.13
N PRO A 52 -27.19 24.02 5.40
CA PRO A 52 -26.47 22.84 4.97
C PRO A 52 -25.17 23.13 4.19
N SER A 53 -25.17 24.21 3.38
CA SER A 53 -24.00 24.64 2.61
C SER A 53 -22.82 25.10 3.45
N LYS A 54 -23.04 25.45 4.73
CA LYS A 54 -22.00 25.90 5.67
C LYS A 54 -21.32 24.79 6.45
N ILE A 55 -21.80 23.54 6.27
CA ILE A 55 -21.26 22.36 6.92
C ILE A 55 -20.42 21.58 5.90
N LEU A 56 -19.11 21.45 6.15
CA LEU A 56 -18.18 20.70 5.34
C LEU A 56 -17.78 19.43 6.08
N CYS A 57 -18.13 18.26 5.53
CA CYS A 57 -17.72 16.96 6.05
C CYS A 57 -16.74 16.32 5.08
N LEU A 58 -15.53 16.05 5.57
CA LEU A 58 -14.45 15.47 4.80
C LEU A 58 -14.20 14.04 5.25
N THR A 59 -14.10 13.15 4.27
CA THR A 59 -13.81 11.72 4.49
C THR A 59 -12.65 11.27 3.63
N PHE A 60 -12.07 10.12 3.97
CA PHE A 60 -10.95 9.57 3.21
C PHE A 60 -11.39 8.89 1.90
N THR A 61 -12.54 8.18 1.89
CA THR A 61 -13.02 7.43 0.73
C THR A 61 -14.39 7.90 0.23
N LYS A 62 -14.64 7.75 -1.08
CA LYS A 62 -15.96 8.03 -1.68
C LYS A 62 -17.08 7.20 -1.03
N ALA A 63 -16.80 5.92 -0.73
CA ALA A 63 -17.76 5.03 -0.07
C ALA A 63 -18.10 5.52 1.35
N ALA A 64 -17.12 5.98 2.15
CA ALA A 64 -17.38 6.55 3.47
C ALA A 64 -18.23 7.82 3.37
N ALA A 65 -17.98 8.69 2.39
CA ALA A 65 -18.79 9.88 2.14
C ALA A 65 -20.24 9.52 1.80
N ALA A 66 -20.44 8.54 0.91
CA ALA A 66 -21.78 8.07 0.52
C ALA A 66 -22.52 7.44 1.71
N ASN A 67 -21.87 6.57 2.48
CA ASN A 67 -22.45 5.94 3.67
C ASN A 67 -22.82 6.96 4.76
N MET A 68 -22.01 7.98 4.95
CA MET A 68 -22.29 9.05 5.88
C MET A 68 -23.48 9.90 5.41
N ALA A 69 -23.52 10.26 4.14
CA ALA A 69 -24.62 10.99 3.55
C ALA A 69 -25.92 10.20 3.69
N ALA A 70 -25.93 8.91 3.31
CA ALA A 70 -27.10 8.03 3.46
C ALA A 70 -27.60 8.03 4.90
N ARG A 71 -26.73 7.82 5.90
CA ARG A 71 -27.12 7.81 7.32
C ARG A 71 -27.77 9.12 7.79
N VAL A 72 -27.27 10.27 7.34
CA VAL A 72 -27.87 11.57 7.67
C VAL A 72 -29.22 11.72 6.98
N PHE A 73 -29.29 11.44 5.68
CA PHE A 73 -30.53 11.57 4.90
C PHE A 73 -31.61 10.61 5.36
N ASP A 74 -31.30 9.33 5.62
CA ASP A 74 -32.27 8.34 6.11
C ASP A 74 -32.88 8.77 7.43
N LYS A 75 -32.05 9.28 8.35
CA LYS A 75 -32.52 9.77 9.65
C LYS A 75 -33.40 10.99 9.49
N LEU A 76 -33.07 11.95 8.63
CA LEU A 76 -33.88 13.11 8.34
C LEU A 76 -35.20 12.74 7.62
N ALA A 77 -35.15 11.77 6.72
CA ALA A 77 -36.34 11.25 6.02
C ALA A 77 -37.32 10.57 6.99
N GLN A 78 -36.80 9.72 7.91
CA GLN A 78 -37.61 9.11 8.96
C GLN A 78 -38.31 10.16 9.84
N TRP A 79 -37.66 11.26 10.16
CA TRP A 79 -38.25 12.33 10.98
C TRP A 79 -39.47 13.01 10.36
N THR A 80 -39.58 12.99 9.04
CA THR A 80 -40.73 13.55 8.34
C THR A 80 -42.03 12.81 8.66
N GLN A 81 -41.97 11.52 9.02
CA GLN A 81 -43.13 10.62 9.18
C GLN A 81 -43.46 10.35 10.66
N LEU A 82 -42.60 10.72 11.62
CA LEU A 82 -42.77 10.40 13.02
C LEU A 82 -43.86 11.24 13.69
N SER A 83 -44.54 10.66 14.68
CA SER A 83 -45.44 11.38 15.58
C SER A 83 -44.67 12.47 16.35
N GLY A 84 -45.38 13.43 16.95
CA GLY A 84 -44.70 14.48 17.72
C GLY A 84 -43.87 13.96 18.90
N GLY A 85 -44.39 12.96 19.60
CA GLY A 85 -43.70 12.33 20.74
C GLY A 85 -42.48 11.51 20.31
N ASP A 86 -42.62 10.71 19.24
CA ASP A 86 -41.51 9.90 18.71
C ASP A 86 -40.42 10.79 18.12
N LEU A 87 -40.80 11.84 17.42
CA LEU A 87 -39.83 12.83 16.88
C LEU A 87 -39.05 13.50 18.02
N CYS A 88 -39.75 13.91 19.10
CA CYS A 88 -39.11 14.49 20.27
C CYS A 88 -38.08 13.52 20.86
N ALA A 89 -38.43 12.25 21.04
CA ALA A 89 -37.53 11.22 21.53
C ALA A 89 -36.28 11.04 20.61
N GLN A 90 -36.49 11.05 19.30
CA GLN A 90 -35.41 10.93 18.32
C GLN A 90 -34.51 12.17 18.29
N VAL A 91 -35.01 13.36 18.45
CA VAL A 91 -34.19 14.59 18.58
C VAL A 91 -33.34 14.53 19.85
N VAL A 92 -33.93 14.15 20.98
CA VAL A 92 -33.17 13.98 22.25
C VAL A 92 -32.12 12.88 22.11
N ALA A 93 -32.41 11.82 21.39
CA ALA A 93 -31.44 10.74 21.13
C ALA A 93 -30.19 11.18 20.36
N THR A 94 -30.23 12.30 19.62
CA THR A 94 -29.02 12.90 19.00
C THR A 94 -28.12 13.60 20.02
N GLY A 95 -28.54 13.73 21.27
CA GLY A 95 -27.87 14.51 22.31
C GLY A 95 -28.32 15.99 22.36
N ALA A 96 -29.32 16.37 21.57
CA ALA A 96 -29.92 17.69 21.64
C ALA A 96 -30.76 17.84 22.95
N PRO A 97 -30.93 19.07 23.47
CA PRO A 97 -31.86 19.32 24.56
C PRO A 97 -33.29 19.04 24.13
N MET A 98 -34.23 19.00 25.10
CA MET A 98 -35.64 18.81 24.83
C MET A 98 -36.14 19.87 23.85
N PRO A 99 -36.64 19.48 22.67
CA PRO A 99 -37.05 20.44 21.63
C PRO A 99 -38.38 21.10 21.94
N GLY A 100 -38.49 22.40 21.66
CA GLY A 100 -39.80 23.13 21.64
C GLY A 100 -40.54 22.87 20.35
N SER A 101 -41.77 23.39 20.26
CA SER A 101 -42.65 23.22 19.09
C SER A 101 -42.04 23.73 17.76
N GLU A 102 -41.34 24.84 17.80
CA GLU A 102 -40.61 25.42 16.67
C GLU A 102 -39.46 24.51 16.19
N GLN A 103 -38.69 23.93 17.12
CA GLN A 103 -37.63 23.00 16.78
C GLN A 103 -38.14 21.67 16.21
N LEU A 104 -39.28 21.16 16.68
CA LEU A 104 -39.98 20.01 16.10
C LEU A 104 -40.45 20.30 14.67
N THR A 105 -40.99 21.50 14.45
CA THR A 105 -41.38 21.96 13.12
C THR A 105 -40.17 22.07 12.19
N LEU A 106 -39.07 22.62 12.67
CA LEU A 106 -37.84 22.68 11.93
C LEU A 106 -37.30 21.26 11.61
N ALA A 107 -37.30 20.37 12.60
CA ALA A 107 -36.81 18.99 12.45
C ALA A 107 -37.51 18.26 11.28
N ARG A 108 -38.84 18.42 11.14
CA ARG A 108 -39.61 17.86 10.01
C ARG A 108 -39.23 18.45 8.66
N LYS A 109 -38.81 19.72 8.62
CA LYS A 109 -38.46 20.43 7.39
C LYS A 109 -36.99 20.20 6.98
N LEU A 110 -36.15 19.65 7.87
CA LEU A 110 -34.68 19.51 7.61
C LEU A 110 -34.39 18.68 6.38
N PHE A 111 -35.12 17.59 6.14
CA PHE A 111 -34.93 16.76 4.95
C PHE A 111 -35.11 17.59 3.67
N ALA A 112 -36.24 18.22 3.50
CA ALA A 112 -36.52 19.07 2.34
C ALA A 112 -35.52 20.22 2.22
N ARG A 113 -35.24 20.93 3.34
CA ARG A 113 -34.28 22.01 3.36
C ARG A 113 -32.88 21.59 2.94
N THR A 114 -32.44 20.37 3.33
CA THR A 114 -31.14 19.85 2.98
C THR A 114 -31.07 19.46 1.50
N VAL A 115 -32.13 18.89 0.95
CA VAL A 115 -32.23 18.51 -0.47
C VAL A 115 -32.35 19.73 -1.38
N GLU A 116 -33.11 20.72 -1.00
CA GLU A 116 -33.35 21.94 -1.78
C GLU A 116 -32.18 22.94 -1.75
N THR A 117 -31.27 22.80 -0.80
CA THR A 117 -30.13 23.73 -0.69
C THR A 117 -29.18 23.57 -1.90
N PRO A 118 -28.90 24.66 -2.65
CA PRO A 118 -27.95 24.60 -3.76
C PRO A 118 -26.58 24.07 -3.32
N GLY A 119 -26.14 23.00 -3.98
CA GLY A 119 -24.91 22.27 -3.62
C GLY A 119 -25.05 21.37 -2.40
N GLY A 120 -26.22 21.27 -1.78
CA GLY A 120 -26.57 20.33 -0.71
C GLY A 120 -25.66 20.40 0.53
N LEU A 121 -25.69 19.33 1.30
CA LEU A 121 -24.77 19.09 2.40
C LEU A 121 -23.40 18.64 1.82
N LYS A 122 -22.32 19.37 2.14
CA LYS A 122 -20.99 19.10 1.57
C LYS A 122 -20.32 17.91 2.26
N ILE A 123 -20.76 16.70 1.95
CA ILE A 123 -20.12 15.45 2.40
C ILE A 123 -19.31 14.88 1.23
N GLN A 124 -17.99 14.92 1.32
CA GLN A 124 -17.12 14.60 0.20
C GLN A 124 -15.71 14.19 0.65
N THR A 125 -14.92 13.63 -0.27
CA THR A 125 -13.50 13.37 0.04
C THR A 125 -12.69 14.66 0.01
N ILE A 126 -11.53 14.67 0.68
CA ILE A 126 -10.61 15.83 0.65
C ILE A 126 -10.21 16.17 -0.81
N HIS A 127 -9.97 15.15 -1.65
CA HIS A 127 -9.67 15.37 -3.07
C HIS A 127 -10.82 16.05 -3.83
N ALA A 128 -12.07 15.62 -3.61
CA ALA A 128 -13.22 16.26 -4.23
C ALA A 128 -13.43 17.70 -3.74
N PHE A 129 -13.08 17.98 -2.49
CA PHE A 129 -13.04 19.35 -1.98
C PHE A 129 -11.97 20.19 -2.70
N CYS A 130 -10.74 19.67 -2.84
CA CYS A 130 -9.67 20.37 -3.55
C CYS A 130 -10.02 20.60 -5.04
N GLU A 131 -10.56 19.59 -5.72
CA GLU A 131 -11.03 19.71 -7.10
C GLU A 131 -12.04 20.84 -7.25
N ARG A 132 -13.07 20.87 -6.37
CA ARG A 132 -14.09 21.92 -6.35
C ARG A 132 -13.51 23.30 -6.05
N LEU A 133 -12.54 23.38 -5.13
CA LEU A 133 -11.84 24.62 -4.80
C LEU A 133 -11.09 25.17 -6.02
N LEU A 134 -10.37 24.33 -6.73
CA LEU A 134 -9.61 24.70 -7.93
C LEU A 134 -10.53 25.13 -9.09
N HIS A 135 -11.70 24.51 -9.24
CA HIS A 135 -12.71 24.93 -10.22
C HIS A 135 -13.34 26.29 -9.86
N LEU A 136 -13.44 26.62 -8.57
CA LEU A 136 -13.95 27.92 -8.13
C LEU A 136 -12.96 29.05 -8.33
N PHE A 137 -11.66 28.75 -8.23
CA PHE A 137 -10.56 29.74 -8.27
C PHE A 137 -9.43 29.31 -9.23
N PRO A 138 -9.75 29.05 -10.52
CA PRO A 138 -8.77 28.50 -11.45
C PRO A 138 -7.61 29.44 -11.74
N PHE A 139 -7.85 30.75 -11.80
CA PHE A 139 -6.82 31.74 -12.11
C PHE A 139 -5.83 31.89 -10.94
N GLU A 140 -6.35 31.96 -9.72
CA GLU A 140 -5.55 32.08 -8.50
C GLU A 140 -4.72 30.83 -8.24
N ALA A 141 -5.29 29.66 -8.57
CA ALA A 141 -4.59 28.38 -8.45
C ALA A 141 -3.63 28.10 -9.63
N ASN A 142 -3.62 28.95 -10.64
CA ASN A 142 -2.87 28.74 -11.88
C ASN A 142 -3.16 27.35 -12.48
N VAL A 143 -4.45 27.08 -12.72
CA VAL A 143 -4.94 25.87 -13.37
C VAL A 143 -5.87 26.21 -14.53
N PRO A 144 -6.02 25.34 -15.54
CA PRO A 144 -7.00 25.53 -16.60
C PRO A 144 -8.42 25.59 -16.00
N ALA A 145 -9.25 26.53 -16.48
CA ALA A 145 -10.61 26.73 -15.93
C ALA A 145 -11.52 25.50 -16.08
N ARG A 146 -11.26 24.64 -17.06
CA ARG A 146 -11.98 23.37 -17.31
C ARG A 146 -11.00 22.21 -17.34
N PHE A 147 -10.25 22.02 -16.26
CA PHE A 147 -9.35 20.88 -16.18
C PHE A 147 -10.15 19.59 -15.94
N GLU A 148 -9.60 18.49 -16.44
CA GLU A 148 -10.05 17.14 -16.13
C GLU A 148 -9.10 16.47 -15.15
N VAL A 149 -9.63 15.58 -14.31
CA VAL A 149 -8.79 14.77 -13.40
C VAL A 149 -8.44 13.46 -14.12
N ALA A 150 -7.14 13.22 -14.29
CA ALA A 150 -6.65 11.99 -14.92
C ALA A 150 -6.90 10.77 -14.03
N GLU A 151 -7.57 9.77 -14.59
CA GLU A 151 -7.62 8.44 -14.02
C GLU A 151 -6.25 7.73 -14.11
N ASP A 152 -6.05 6.69 -13.32
CA ASP A 152 -4.78 5.97 -13.20
C ASP A 152 -4.19 5.52 -14.55
N LEU A 153 -5.05 5.14 -15.48
CA LEU A 153 -4.66 4.74 -16.83
C LEU A 153 -3.99 5.86 -17.63
N ARG A 154 -4.64 7.02 -17.70
CA ARG A 154 -4.12 8.21 -18.40
C ARG A 154 -2.84 8.72 -17.71
N ARG A 155 -2.82 8.67 -16.37
CA ARG A 155 -1.64 9.03 -15.59
C ARG A 155 -0.43 8.17 -15.94
N ALA A 156 -0.60 6.84 -15.98
CA ALA A 156 0.47 5.91 -16.35
C ALA A 156 0.96 6.12 -17.80
N GLU A 157 0.06 6.45 -18.70
CA GLU A 157 0.38 6.76 -20.09
C GLU A 157 1.24 8.02 -20.22
N PHE A 158 0.81 9.13 -19.58
CA PHE A 158 1.59 10.38 -19.64
C PHE A 158 2.98 10.21 -19.02
N LEU A 159 3.09 9.46 -17.93
CA LEU A 159 4.39 9.18 -17.32
C LEU A 159 5.28 8.34 -18.26
N ARG A 160 4.73 7.31 -18.92
CA ARG A 160 5.47 6.50 -19.90
C ARG A 160 5.94 7.35 -21.09
N ARG A 161 5.07 8.24 -21.58
CA ARG A 161 5.42 9.12 -22.70
C ARG A 161 6.51 10.11 -22.31
N ALA A 162 6.36 10.80 -21.18
CA ALA A 162 7.36 11.73 -20.68
C ALA A 162 8.72 11.04 -20.48
N ARG A 163 8.72 9.81 -19.93
CA ARG A 163 9.93 9.01 -19.78
C ARG A 163 10.58 8.69 -21.15
N ARG A 164 9.81 8.22 -22.14
CA ARG A 164 10.35 7.90 -23.47
C ARG A 164 10.96 9.12 -24.14
N GLU A 165 10.31 10.27 -24.05
CA GLU A 165 10.81 11.52 -24.66
C GLU A 165 12.13 11.95 -24.01
N VAL A 166 12.21 11.94 -22.66
CA VAL A 166 13.45 12.26 -21.94
C VAL A 166 14.57 11.27 -22.29
N LEU A 167 14.28 9.97 -22.36
CA LEU A 167 15.27 8.97 -22.73
C LEU A 167 15.77 9.14 -24.19
N ALA A 168 14.88 9.47 -25.10
CA ALA A 168 15.23 9.73 -26.50
C ALA A 168 16.11 10.99 -26.66
N GLU A 169 15.73 12.08 -25.98
CA GLU A 169 16.54 13.31 -25.95
C GLU A 169 17.93 13.06 -25.36
N THR A 170 17.98 12.31 -24.26
CA THR A 170 19.22 12.00 -23.54
C THR A 170 20.17 11.15 -24.38
N SER A 171 19.66 10.19 -25.16
CA SER A 171 20.50 9.34 -26.01
C SER A 171 21.08 10.08 -27.21
N SER A 172 20.43 11.15 -27.67
CA SER A 172 20.85 11.90 -28.86
C SER A 172 21.75 13.11 -28.56
N SER A 173 21.67 13.70 -27.37
CA SER A 173 22.28 15.00 -27.07
C SER A 173 23.59 14.96 -26.31
N GLY A 174 23.92 13.85 -25.63
CA GLY A 174 25.05 13.81 -24.70
C GLY A 174 24.82 14.79 -23.49
N GLY A 175 25.86 15.06 -22.73
CA GLY A 175 25.82 16.04 -21.66
C GLY A 175 25.50 15.46 -20.27
N ALA A 176 25.19 16.34 -19.28
CA ALA A 176 25.01 15.97 -17.88
C ALA A 176 23.90 14.92 -17.68
N LEU A 177 22.75 15.09 -18.35
CA LEU A 177 21.62 14.17 -18.23
C LEU A 177 21.95 12.79 -18.81
N HIS A 178 22.77 12.71 -19.88
CA HIS A 178 23.26 11.45 -20.43
C HIS A 178 24.18 10.73 -19.42
N ALA A 179 25.13 11.43 -18.82
CA ALA A 179 25.99 10.87 -17.79
C ALA A 179 25.17 10.41 -16.55
N ALA A 180 24.17 11.17 -16.15
CA ALA A 180 23.26 10.77 -15.08
C ALA A 180 22.47 9.49 -15.40
N LEU A 181 21.93 9.39 -16.62
CA LEU A 181 21.23 8.20 -17.07
C LEU A 181 22.15 6.98 -17.10
N GLN A 182 23.36 7.13 -17.65
CA GLN A 182 24.36 6.08 -17.70
C GLN A 182 24.69 5.61 -16.27
N ARG A 183 24.90 6.52 -15.34
CA ARG A 183 25.18 6.21 -13.93
C ARG A 183 24.07 5.38 -13.28
N ILE A 184 22.80 5.65 -13.62
CA ILE A 184 21.67 4.87 -13.12
C ILE A 184 21.63 3.48 -13.75
N THR A 185 21.85 3.39 -15.06
CA THR A 185 21.75 2.12 -15.80
C THR A 185 22.90 1.16 -15.48
N ASP A 186 24.03 1.66 -15.02
CA ASP A 186 25.14 0.84 -14.49
C ASP A 186 24.74 0.06 -13.21
N GLU A 187 23.75 0.54 -12.47
CA GLU A 187 23.31 -0.07 -11.21
C GLU A 187 21.93 -0.76 -11.30
N CYS A 188 21.15 -0.51 -12.32
CA CYS A 188 19.83 -1.12 -12.48
C CYS A 188 19.47 -1.49 -13.92
N GLY A 189 18.86 -2.67 -14.10
CA GLY A 189 18.30 -3.08 -15.39
C GLY A 189 17.02 -2.33 -15.75
N PRO A 190 16.48 -2.54 -16.96
CA PRO A 190 15.34 -1.79 -17.50
C PRO A 190 14.09 -1.81 -16.62
N ASP A 191 13.69 -2.98 -16.11
CA ASP A 191 12.49 -3.11 -15.26
C ASP A 191 12.71 -2.43 -13.90
N ALA A 192 13.91 -2.56 -13.33
CA ALA A 192 14.28 -1.91 -12.08
C ALA A 192 14.34 -0.39 -12.22
N PHE A 193 14.70 0.13 -13.40
CA PHE A 193 14.68 1.55 -13.71
C PHE A 193 13.24 2.10 -13.73
N GLU A 194 12.31 1.36 -14.34
CA GLU A 194 10.91 1.77 -14.36
C GLU A 194 10.33 1.87 -12.94
N ASP A 195 10.55 0.86 -12.11
CA ASP A 195 10.13 0.85 -10.71
C ASP A 195 10.78 2.00 -9.93
N LEU A 196 12.07 2.26 -10.17
CA LEU A 196 12.80 3.35 -9.52
C LEU A 196 12.22 4.72 -9.86
N ILE A 197 11.89 4.97 -11.13
CA ILE A 197 11.25 6.24 -11.53
C ILE A 197 9.84 6.35 -10.93
N LYS A 198 9.04 5.27 -10.93
CA LYS A 198 7.72 5.26 -10.26
C LYS A 198 7.85 5.59 -8.77
N GLU A 199 8.85 5.03 -8.09
CA GLU A 199 9.10 5.31 -6.68
C GLU A 199 9.58 6.76 -6.47
N ALA A 200 10.48 7.28 -7.31
CA ALA A 200 10.95 8.67 -7.25
C ALA A 200 9.81 9.67 -7.46
N MET A 201 8.87 9.39 -8.36
CA MET A 201 7.71 10.25 -8.64
C MET A 201 6.75 10.39 -7.45
N LYS A 202 6.81 9.53 -6.43
CA LYS A 202 6.09 9.73 -5.16
C LYS A 202 6.63 10.92 -4.36
N HIS A 203 7.87 11.34 -4.65
CA HIS A 203 8.55 12.47 -4.02
C HIS A 203 8.62 13.70 -4.93
N ARG A 204 7.63 13.87 -5.80
CA ARG A 204 7.63 14.90 -6.84
C ARG A 204 7.70 16.35 -6.32
N ALA A 205 7.28 16.62 -5.09
CA ALA A 205 7.44 17.93 -4.46
C ALA A 205 8.93 18.32 -4.38
N ILE A 206 9.80 17.35 -4.04
CA ILE A 206 11.26 17.52 -4.02
C ILE A 206 11.80 17.66 -5.45
N LEU A 207 11.31 16.84 -6.39
CA LEU A 207 11.77 16.84 -7.78
C LEU A 207 11.36 18.08 -8.57
N ARG A 208 10.33 18.81 -8.10
CA ARG A 208 9.82 20.06 -8.71
C ARG A 208 10.36 21.32 -8.05
N ALA A 209 11.36 21.20 -7.18
CA ALA A 209 12.02 22.37 -6.62
C ALA A 209 12.40 23.38 -7.73
N PRO A 210 12.20 24.69 -7.50
CA PRO A 210 12.43 25.71 -8.53
C PRO A 210 13.84 25.66 -9.13
N PHE A 211 14.80 25.26 -8.33
CA PHE A 211 16.19 25.11 -8.73
C PHE A 211 16.68 23.68 -8.42
N LEU A 212 17.15 22.98 -9.45
CA LEU A 212 17.62 21.60 -9.34
C LEU A 212 18.83 21.44 -8.38
N HIS A 213 19.64 22.48 -8.21
CA HIS A 213 20.77 22.43 -7.29
C HIS A 213 20.34 22.42 -5.82
N GLU A 214 19.16 22.92 -5.48
CA GLU A 214 18.67 23.01 -4.10
C GLU A 214 18.50 21.61 -3.44
N PRO A 215 17.71 20.66 -4.02
CA PRO A 215 17.61 19.32 -3.45
C PRO A 215 18.94 18.54 -3.45
N ILE A 216 19.84 18.81 -4.40
CA ILE A 216 21.18 18.22 -4.45
C ILE A 216 22.04 18.75 -3.30
N GLU A 217 21.99 20.04 -3.00
CA GLU A 217 22.72 20.66 -1.92
C GLU A 217 22.20 20.23 -0.53
N ILE A 218 20.88 20.13 -0.40
CA ILE A 218 20.25 19.53 0.78
C ILE A 218 20.71 18.09 0.96
N LEU A 219 20.80 17.28 -0.12
CA LEU A 219 21.29 15.93 -0.10
C LEU A 219 22.73 15.88 0.44
N ARG A 220 23.63 16.72 -0.09
CA ARG A 220 25.03 16.78 0.33
C ARG A 220 25.15 17.05 1.84
N ARG A 221 24.40 18.04 2.33
CA ARG A 221 24.34 18.37 3.76
C ARG A 221 23.74 17.26 4.62
N SER A 222 22.64 16.67 4.16
CA SER A 222 21.97 15.56 4.87
C SER A 222 22.86 14.33 5.01
N LEU A 223 23.70 14.07 4.01
CA LEU A 223 24.68 12.97 4.04
C LEU A 223 25.95 13.33 4.82
N GLY A 224 26.16 14.58 5.20
CA GLY A 224 27.39 15.04 5.84
C GLY A 224 28.62 15.02 4.93
N LEU A 225 28.43 15.08 3.60
CA LEU A 225 29.53 15.04 2.64
C LEU A 225 30.13 16.45 2.46
N ALA A 226 31.42 16.58 2.69
CA ALA A 226 32.12 17.87 2.51
C ALA A 226 32.15 18.27 1.03
N GLU A 227 32.27 19.56 0.78
CA GLU A 227 32.39 20.11 -0.57
C GLU A 227 33.68 19.62 -1.26
N GLY A 228 33.56 19.26 -2.54
CA GLY A 228 34.68 18.73 -3.33
C GLY A 228 35.15 17.33 -2.95
N ARG A 229 34.42 16.60 -2.12
CA ARG A 229 34.64 15.19 -1.80
C ARG A 229 33.86 14.31 -2.78
N ASP A 230 34.54 13.77 -3.77
CA ASP A 230 34.01 12.81 -4.73
C ASP A 230 34.64 11.42 -4.57
N ILE A 231 34.09 10.43 -5.25
CA ILE A 231 34.57 9.05 -5.18
C ILE A 231 36.03 8.95 -5.63
N ALA A 232 36.36 9.62 -6.73
CA ALA A 232 37.70 9.52 -7.32
C ALA A 232 38.78 10.11 -6.40
N ARG A 233 38.46 11.19 -5.69
CA ARG A 233 39.37 11.80 -4.71
C ARG A 233 39.56 10.90 -3.49
N ILE A 234 38.46 10.35 -2.96
CA ILE A 234 38.50 9.44 -1.82
C ILE A 234 39.27 8.16 -2.18
N GLU A 235 39.06 7.60 -3.36
CA GLU A 235 39.79 6.40 -3.83
C GLU A 235 41.30 6.65 -4.00
N ARG A 236 41.65 7.82 -4.50
CA ARG A 236 43.07 8.23 -4.56
C ARG A 236 43.67 8.35 -3.16
N GLU A 237 42.97 9.03 -2.24
CA GLU A 237 43.42 9.14 -0.85
C GLU A 237 43.54 7.76 -0.17
N MET A 238 42.65 6.82 -0.45
CA MET A 238 42.77 5.45 0.05
C MET A 238 44.07 4.78 -0.41
N ALA A 239 44.45 5.00 -1.66
CA ALA A 239 45.63 4.33 -2.24
C ALA A 239 46.96 5.05 -1.95
N GLU A 240 46.95 6.37 -1.79
CA GLU A 240 48.15 7.21 -1.81
C GLU A 240 48.53 7.77 -0.43
N ASP A 241 47.57 8.17 0.40
CA ASP A 241 47.81 8.91 1.64
C ASP A 241 48.04 8.04 2.88
N GLY A 242 48.08 6.69 2.71
CA GLY A 242 48.36 5.71 3.76
C GLY A 242 49.74 5.08 3.65
N ILE A 243 49.72 3.75 3.58
CA ILE A 243 50.99 3.03 3.29
C ILE A 243 51.38 3.32 1.84
N ALA A 244 52.47 4.08 1.67
CA ALA A 244 52.93 4.49 0.35
C ALA A 244 53.04 3.30 -0.61
N PRO A 245 52.58 3.39 -1.86
CA PRO A 245 52.62 2.29 -2.82
C PRO A 245 53.98 1.69 -3.06
N ALA A 246 55.06 2.51 -2.87
CA ALA A 246 56.43 2.05 -2.94
C ALA A 246 56.77 0.97 -1.88
N ARG A 247 56.11 1.01 -0.71
CA ARG A 247 56.34 0.03 0.39
C ARG A 247 55.52 -1.27 0.26
N TRP A 248 54.54 -1.33 -0.64
CA TRP A 248 53.68 -2.50 -0.75
C TRP A 248 54.47 -3.79 -1.08
N ASN A 249 55.48 -3.66 -1.92
CA ASN A 249 56.35 -4.82 -2.22
C ASN A 249 57.21 -5.20 -1.01
N ASP A 250 57.68 -4.27 -0.19
CA ASP A 250 58.46 -4.57 1.01
C ASP A 250 57.62 -5.32 2.04
N LEU A 251 56.36 -4.86 2.22
CA LEU A 251 55.41 -5.54 3.09
C LEU A 251 55.04 -6.94 2.54
N ALA A 252 54.94 -7.11 1.22
CA ALA A 252 54.74 -8.41 0.63
C ALA A 252 55.87 -9.39 0.92
N VAL A 253 57.15 -8.95 0.81
CA VAL A 253 58.34 -9.76 1.16
C VAL A 253 58.34 -10.13 2.65
N LEU A 254 57.90 -9.20 3.52
CA LEU A 254 57.78 -9.50 4.94
C LEU A 254 56.71 -10.55 5.22
N LEU A 255 55.55 -10.44 4.56
CA LEU A 255 54.43 -11.34 4.71
C LEU A 255 54.71 -12.75 4.18
N ASP A 256 55.55 -12.91 3.19
CA ASP A 256 56.01 -14.23 2.67
C ASP A 256 56.66 -15.08 3.74
N GLN A 257 57.27 -14.48 4.77
CA GLN A 257 57.91 -15.20 5.88
C GLN A 257 56.88 -15.80 6.85
N GLY A 258 55.61 -15.53 6.65
CA GLY A 258 54.54 -15.97 7.52
C GLY A 258 53.78 -17.21 7.05
N SER A 259 52.60 -17.39 7.56
CA SER A 259 51.71 -18.50 7.22
C SER A 259 51.10 -18.35 5.81
N ALA A 260 50.45 -19.39 5.34
CA ALA A 260 49.69 -19.37 4.08
C ALA A 260 48.66 -18.19 3.99
N ASN A 261 48.14 -17.73 5.12
CA ASN A 261 47.25 -16.55 5.15
C ASN A 261 48.03 -15.25 5.00
N ASP A 262 49.24 -15.16 5.57
CA ASP A 262 50.12 -14.01 5.38
C ASP A 262 50.60 -13.94 3.92
N GLN A 263 50.98 -15.07 3.33
CA GLN A 263 51.38 -15.20 1.93
C GLN A 263 50.28 -14.78 0.95
N LYS A 264 48.99 -15.13 1.22
CA LYS A 264 47.84 -14.63 0.42
C LYS A 264 47.76 -13.11 0.43
N LYS A 265 48.03 -12.47 1.58
CA LYS A 265 48.05 -10.99 1.66
C LYS A 265 49.26 -10.41 0.95
N ALA A 266 50.44 -11.09 0.99
CA ALA A 266 51.58 -10.73 0.18
C ALA A 266 51.26 -10.67 -1.30
N ASP A 267 50.55 -11.67 -1.82
CA ASP A 267 50.10 -11.71 -3.20
C ASP A 267 49.16 -10.58 -3.55
N LEU A 268 48.28 -10.21 -2.63
CA LEU A 268 47.34 -9.06 -2.83
C LEU A 268 48.11 -7.74 -2.88
N PHE A 269 49.15 -7.54 -2.02
CA PHE A 269 50.04 -6.38 -2.09
C PHE A 269 50.76 -6.28 -3.41
N ARG A 270 51.32 -7.42 -3.91
CA ARG A 270 52.01 -7.46 -5.21
C ARG A 270 51.07 -7.12 -6.37
N LYS A 271 49.86 -7.69 -6.34
CA LYS A 271 48.82 -7.38 -7.35
C LYS A 271 48.44 -5.90 -7.32
N ALA A 272 48.21 -5.34 -6.14
CA ALA A 272 47.92 -3.92 -5.99
C ALA A 272 49.08 -3.05 -6.49
N ALA A 273 50.34 -3.38 -6.14
CA ALA A 273 51.53 -2.67 -6.58
C ALA A 273 51.71 -2.71 -8.12
N LEU A 274 51.41 -3.87 -8.73
CA LEU A 274 51.52 -4.05 -10.18
C LEU A 274 50.49 -3.21 -10.94
N THR A 275 49.24 -3.26 -10.50
CA THR A 275 48.15 -2.50 -11.13
C THR A 275 48.25 -0.98 -10.87
N TYR A 276 48.80 -0.56 -9.74
CA TYR A 276 49.08 0.87 -9.45
C TYR A 276 50.16 1.46 -10.36
N ARG A 277 51.23 0.71 -10.69
CA ARG A 277 52.34 1.22 -11.52
C ARG A 277 51.99 1.53 -12.96
N SER A 278 50.89 0.99 -13.46
CA SER A 278 50.48 1.12 -14.87
C SER A 278 48.96 1.31 -15.01
N PRO A 279 48.33 2.28 -14.31
CA PRO A 279 46.91 2.50 -14.48
C PRO A 279 46.65 3.10 -15.86
N ARG A 280 46.12 2.28 -16.80
CA ARG A 280 45.72 2.71 -18.16
C ARG A 280 44.28 3.22 -18.22
N SER A 281 43.51 2.95 -17.18
CA SER A 281 42.09 3.33 -17.11
C SER A 281 41.60 3.41 -15.65
N GLU A 282 40.47 4.06 -15.41
CA GLU A 282 39.81 4.09 -14.09
C GLU A 282 39.47 2.66 -13.59
N GLY A 283 39.16 1.73 -14.47
CA GLY A 283 38.88 0.33 -14.12
C GLY A 283 40.10 -0.40 -13.60
N GLU A 284 41.31 -0.11 -14.12
CA GLU A 284 42.56 -0.69 -13.60
C GLU A 284 42.93 -0.14 -12.22
N PHE A 285 42.63 1.14 -11.97
CA PHE A 285 42.80 1.74 -10.65
C PHE A 285 41.83 1.14 -9.63
N GLY A 286 40.59 0.90 -10.03
CA GLY A 286 39.57 0.21 -9.23
C GLY A 286 40.02 -1.21 -8.83
N ASN A 287 40.60 -1.97 -9.76
CA ASN A 287 41.16 -3.29 -9.46
C ASN A 287 42.36 -3.24 -8.49
N CYS A 288 43.20 -2.20 -8.58
CA CYS A 288 44.27 -1.93 -7.63
C CYS A 288 43.68 -1.74 -6.22
N LEU A 289 42.71 -0.87 -6.08
CA LEU A 289 42.08 -0.55 -4.81
C LEU A 289 41.35 -1.77 -4.22
N ASP A 290 40.67 -2.57 -5.04
CA ASP A 290 40.03 -3.80 -4.59
C ASP A 290 41.02 -4.82 -4.04
N CYS A 291 42.19 -4.99 -4.68
CA CYS A 291 43.26 -5.83 -4.18
C CYS A 291 43.83 -5.28 -2.85
N TYR A 292 44.01 -3.97 -2.77
CA TYR A 292 44.54 -3.32 -1.56
C TYR A 292 43.54 -3.46 -0.38
N LEU A 293 42.27 -3.20 -0.59
CA LEU A 293 41.23 -3.35 0.43
C LEU A 293 41.02 -4.79 0.89
N ALA A 294 41.23 -5.78 0.00
CA ALA A 294 41.08 -7.19 0.32
C ALA A 294 42.16 -7.69 1.33
N ILE A 295 43.22 -6.93 1.54
CA ILE A 295 44.25 -7.22 2.58
C ILE A 295 43.66 -6.96 3.98
N PHE A 296 42.92 -5.87 4.13
CA PHE A 296 42.43 -5.35 5.40
C PHE A 296 41.02 -5.80 5.76
N PHE A 297 40.22 -6.19 4.77
CA PHE A 297 38.80 -6.51 4.95
C PHE A 297 38.44 -7.85 4.31
N ILE A 298 37.57 -8.60 4.96
CA ILE A 298 37.07 -9.89 4.42
C ILE A 298 36.14 -9.68 3.22
N GLY A 299 35.78 -10.76 2.53
CA GLY A 299 34.81 -10.70 1.42
C GLY A 299 35.35 -9.86 0.24
N LYS A 300 36.56 -10.07 -0.20
CA LYS A 300 37.22 -9.32 -1.29
C LYS A 300 37.26 -7.80 -1.02
N GLY A 301 37.53 -7.39 0.21
CA GLY A 301 37.59 -5.97 0.59
C GLY A 301 36.26 -5.31 0.92
N LYS A 302 35.12 -5.98 0.74
CA LYS A 302 33.77 -5.42 0.94
C LYS A 302 33.17 -5.70 2.32
N GLY A 303 33.68 -6.70 3.05
CA GLY A 303 33.19 -7.16 4.34
C GLY A 303 33.73 -6.39 5.55
N SER A 304 33.56 -7.00 6.73
CA SER A 304 34.11 -6.49 7.99
C SER A 304 35.62 -6.50 8.05
N LYS A 305 36.21 -5.81 9.06
CA LYS A 305 37.66 -5.80 9.32
C LYS A 305 38.21 -7.22 9.47
N ALA A 306 39.32 -7.50 8.85
CA ALA A 306 40.06 -8.72 9.11
C ALA A 306 40.53 -8.70 10.57
N GLN A 307 40.17 -9.73 11.34
CA GLN A 307 40.54 -9.80 12.77
C GLN A 307 42.05 -9.94 13.00
N ARG A 308 42.76 -10.53 12.05
CA ARG A 308 44.21 -10.69 12.12
C ARG A 308 44.83 -10.27 10.80
N LEU A 309 45.68 -9.25 10.85
CA LEU A 309 46.45 -8.78 9.69
C LEU A 309 47.74 -9.51 9.55
N LEU A 310 48.35 -9.90 10.67
CA LEU A 310 49.59 -10.72 10.77
C LEU A 310 49.32 -11.91 11.70
N THR A 311 49.98 -13.02 11.43
CA THR A 311 50.05 -14.13 12.39
C THR A 311 50.83 -13.74 13.65
N SER A 312 50.54 -14.38 14.79
CA SER A 312 51.17 -14.03 16.08
C SER A 312 52.66 -14.18 16.07
N GLY A 313 53.21 -15.11 15.28
CA GLY A 313 54.66 -15.31 15.10
C GLY A 313 55.31 -14.16 14.34
N LEU A 314 54.67 -13.73 13.26
CA LEU A 314 55.16 -12.62 12.44
C LEU A 314 55.03 -11.29 13.16
N MET A 315 53.91 -11.08 13.91
CA MET A 315 53.66 -9.92 14.73
C MET A 315 54.72 -9.70 15.81
N LYS A 316 55.24 -10.80 16.45
CA LYS A 316 56.32 -10.70 17.43
C LYS A 316 57.67 -10.32 16.80
N LYS A 317 57.91 -10.75 15.56
CA LYS A 317 59.16 -10.41 14.84
C LYS A 317 59.16 -9.01 14.25
N HIS A 318 57.97 -8.55 13.82
CA HIS A 318 57.79 -7.28 13.08
C HIS A 318 56.68 -6.43 13.66
N ALA A 319 56.74 -6.09 14.94
CA ALA A 319 55.70 -5.32 15.67
C ALA A 319 55.39 -3.97 14.99
N ASN A 320 56.36 -3.27 14.46
CA ASN A 320 56.18 -1.99 13.78
C ASN A 320 55.33 -2.13 12.51
N ALA A 321 55.58 -3.16 11.70
CA ALA A 321 54.74 -3.44 10.53
C ALA A 321 53.31 -3.82 10.90
N GLY A 322 53.14 -4.54 12.04
CA GLY A 322 51.80 -4.81 12.57
C GLY A 322 51.05 -3.55 12.95
N THR A 323 51.67 -2.65 13.69
CA THR A 323 51.09 -1.36 14.08
C THR A 323 50.73 -0.52 12.85
N GLU A 324 51.61 -0.47 11.85
CA GLU A 324 51.38 0.23 10.57
C GLU A 324 50.15 -0.35 9.84
N LEU A 325 50.04 -1.67 9.72
CA LEU A 325 48.91 -2.32 9.06
C LEU A 325 47.58 -2.09 9.80
N TYR A 326 47.55 -2.13 11.13
CA TYR A 326 46.34 -1.86 11.89
C TYR A 326 45.94 -0.39 11.86
N ALA A 327 46.87 0.56 11.87
CA ALA A 327 46.62 1.98 11.68
C ALA A 327 45.99 2.23 10.30
N GLU A 328 46.55 1.60 9.26
CA GLU A 328 46.05 1.69 7.91
C GLU A 328 44.65 1.08 7.78
N GLN A 329 44.38 -0.05 8.42
CA GLN A 329 43.05 -0.65 8.45
C GLN A 329 41.99 0.32 9.05
N LEU A 330 42.35 1.05 10.12
CA LEU A 330 41.46 2.00 10.77
C LEU A 330 41.22 3.21 9.86
N ARG A 331 42.27 3.73 9.20
CA ARG A 331 42.17 4.83 8.23
C ARG A 331 41.26 4.46 7.05
N LEU A 332 41.51 3.29 6.45
CA LEU A 332 40.72 2.77 5.33
C LEU A 332 39.27 2.50 5.71
N ASP A 333 38.98 2.11 6.94
CA ASP A 333 37.61 1.89 7.38
C ASP A 333 36.81 3.19 7.39
N GLY A 334 37.38 4.31 7.85
CA GLY A 334 36.80 5.64 7.77
C GLY A 334 36.58 6.09 6.32
N LEU A 335 37.59 5.94 5.47
CA LEU A 335 37.48 6.32 4.05
C LEU A 335 36.49 5.43 3.28
N ARG A 336 36.33 4.17 3.65
CA ARG A 336 35.28 3.30 3.08
C ARG A 336 33.87 3.80 3.42
N ALA A 337 33.67 4.25 4.65
CA ALA A 337 32.40 4.85 5.04
C ALA A 337 32.11 6.12 4.23
N GLU A 338 33.10 6.99 4.08
CA GLU A 338 33.02 8.20 3.28
C GLU A 338 32.80 7.91 1.78
N ARG A 339 33.49 6.90 1.22
CA ARG A 339 33.28 6.43 -0.16
C ARG A 339 31.84 5.98 -0.40
N ARG A 340 31.22 5.25 0.56
CA ARG A 340 29.81 4.87 0.47
C ARG A 340 28.90 6.09 0.47
N THR A 341 29.23 7.10 1.29
CA THR A 341 28.49 8.35 1.34
C THR A 341 28.57 9.11 0.01
N ALA A 342 29.78 9.26 -0.56
CA ALA A 342 29.99 9.88 -1.86
C ALA A 342 29.29 9.11 -2.99
N ALA A 343 29.35 7.78 -2.97
CA ALA A 343 28.65 6.94 -3.95
C ALA A 343 27.12 7.06 -3.83
N THR A 344 26.60 7.21 -2.61
CA THR A 344 25.17 7.45 -2.39
C THR A 344 24.76 8.83 -2.89
N PHE A 345 25.57 9.84 -2.65
CA PHE A 345 25.37 11.19 -3.19
C PHE A 345 25.34 11.17 -4.71
N ASP A 346 26.33 10.58 -5.36
CA ASP A 346 26.49 10.60 -6.81
C ASP A 346 25.34 9.88 -7.53
N ARG A 347 24.96 8.67 -7.09
CA ARG A 347 23.82 7.95 -7.66
C ARG A 347 22.49 8.67 -7.42
N THR A 348 22.31 9.27 -6.24
CA THR A 348 21.07 9.98 -5.91
C THR A 348 20.97 11.27 -6.68
N ARG A 349 22.07 12.00 -6.86
CA ARG A 349 22.15 13.19 -7.73
C ARG A 349 21.69 12.81 -9.14
N ALA A 350 22.26 11.74 -9.71
CA ALA A 350 21.86 11.26 -11.04
C ALA A 350 20.36 10.94 -11.11
N LEU A 351 19.81 10.30 -10.08
CA LEU A 351 18.36 10.02 -9.99
C LEU A 351 17.53 11.30 -9.94
N ILE A 352 17.92 12.27 -9.11
CA ILE A 352 17.21 13.56 -9.00
C ILE A 352 17.22 14.29 -10.36
N GLU A 353 18.35 14.32 -11.06
CA GLU A 353 18.47 14.95 -12.38
C GLU A 353 17.54 14.32 -13.41
N VAL A 354 17.55 12.99 -13.54
CA VAL A 354 16.71 12.27 -14.52
C VAL A 354 15.24 12.31 -14.11
N ALA A 355 14.92 12.05 -12.85
CA ALA A 355 13.53 12.06 -12.37
C ALA A 355 12.90 13.46 -12.42
N SER A 356 13.68 14.53 -12.18
CA SER A 356 13.22 15.93 -12.32
C SER A 356 12.94 16.27 -13.78
N ALA A 357 13.78 15.83 -14.73
CA ALA A 357 13.52 16.00 -16.15
C ALA A 357 12.23 15.31 -16.58
N ILE A 358 12.02 14.06 -16.13
CA ILE A 358 10.78 13.30 -16.40
C ILE A 358 9.57 13.97 -15.75
N SER A 359 9.70 14.43 -14.48
CA SER A 359 8.63 15.11 -13.74
C SER A 359 8.21 16.41 -14.43
N LYS A 360 9.19 17.18 -14.94
CA LYS A 360 8.95 18.41 -15.71
C LYS A 360 8.17 18.09 -16.97
N ARG A 361 8.66 17.15 -17.79
CA ARG A 361 7.99 16.74 -19.04
C ARG A 361 6.59 16.20 -18.81
N TYR A 362 6.41 15.40 -17.75
CA TYR A 362 5.10 14.90 -17.32
C TYR A 362 4.15 16.06 -16.95
N GLY A 363 4.65 17.08 -16.25
CA GLY A 363 3.89 18.29 -15.93
C GLY A 363 3.48 19.09 -17.17
N GLU A 364 4.39 19.27 -18.14
CA GLU A 364 4.15 19.94 -19.42
C GLU A 364 3.08 19.21 -20.25
N GLU A 365 3.16 17.88 -20.31
CA GLU A 365 2.18 17.04 -21.00
C GLU A 365 0.76 17.19 -20.43
N LYS A 366 0.65 17.20 -19.10
CA LYS A 366 -0.64 17.41 -18.41
C LYS A 366 -1.16 18.82 -18.67
N ALA A 367 -0.30 19.83 -18.50
CA ALA A 367 -0.68 21.24 -18.67
C ALA A 367 -1.18 21.52 -20.10
N ALA A 368 -0.49 20.97 -21.13
CA ALA A 368 -0.88 21.15 -22.52
C ALA A 368 -2.30 20.60 -22.84
N ARG A 369 -2.79 19.64 -22.04
CA ARG A 369 -4.12 19.03 -22.21
C ARG A 369 -5.16 19.50 -21.20
N GLY A 370 -4.79 20.40 -20.31
CA GLY A 370 -5.68 20.84 -19.24
C GLY A 370 -6.03 19.74 -18.23
N ILE A 371 -5.09 18.86 -17.91
CA ILE A 371 -5.30 17.69 -17.05
C ILE A 371 -4.53 17.86 -15.75
N LEU A 372 -5.15 17.48 -14.62
CA LEU A 372 -4.53 17.34 -13.32
C LEU A 372 -4.61 15.89 -12.83
N ASP A 373 -3.66 15.45 -12.02
CA ASP A 373 -3.78 14.19 -11.28
C ASP A 373 -4.20 14.42 -9.82
N PHE A 374 -4.51 13.35 -9.09
CA PHE A 374 -4.98 13.46 -7.69
C PHE A 374 -4.00 14.19 -6.76
N ASP A 375 -2.70 14.00 -6.99
CA ASP A 375 -1.71 14.68 -6.18
C ASP A 375 -1.63 16.18 -6.54
N ASP A 376 -1.81 16.56 -7.82
CA ASP A 376 -1.87 17.97 -8.23
C ASP A 376 -3.02 18.70 -7.54
N LEU A 377 -4.17 18.02 -7.31
CA LEU A 377 -5.30 18.63 -6.62
C LEU A 377 -4.91 19.10 -5.22
N ILE A 378 -4.20 18.25 -4.48
CA ILE A 378 -3.74 18.56 -3.12
C ILE A 378 -2.65 19.65 -3.14
N GLU A 379 -1.61 19.48 -3.99
CA GLU A 379 -0.50 20.43 -4.08
C GLU A 379 -0.96 21.85 -4.49
N LYS A 380 -1.81 21.93 -5.52
CA LYS A 380 -2.30 23.23 -6.02
C LYS A 380 -3.32 23.87 -5.09
N ALA A 381 -4.16 23.06 -4.41
CA ALA A 381 -5.07 23.57 -3.40
C ALA A 381 -4.30 24.13 -2.20
N LEU A 382 -3.27 23.42 -1.72
CA LEU A 382 -2.41 23.89 -0.64
C LEU A 382 -1.68 25.18 -1.04
N ALA A 383 -1.03 25.18 -2.21
CA ALA A 383 -0.34 26.37 -2.73
C ALA A 383 -1.28 27.57 -2.90
N LEU A 384 -2.56 27.34 -3.28
CA LEU A 384 -3.56 28.41 -3.36
C LEU A 384 -3.86 28.99 -1.97
N LEU A 385 -4.02 28.16 -0.95
CA LEU A 385 -4.39 28.59 0.40
C LEU A 385 -3.23 29.28 1.12
N GLU A 386 -1.98 28.87 0.88
CA GLU A 386 -0.77 29.47 1.49
C GLU A 386 -0.38 30.82 0.87
N ARG A 387 -0.92 31.17 -0.30
CA ARG A 387 -0.56 32.43 -0.98
C ARG A 387 -1.12 33.65 -0.28
N SER A 388 -0.25 34.57 0.07
CA SER A 388 -0.63 35.83 0.74
C SER A 388 -1.48 36.77 -0.12
N ASP A 389 -1.34 36.71 -1.44
CA ASP A 389 -2.11 37.50 -2.41
C ASP A 389 -3.51 36.90 -2.69
N ALA A 390 -3.76 35.65 -2.28
CA ALA A 390 -5.03 34.99 -2.40
C ALA A 390 -5.89 35.00 -1.12
N ARG A 391 -5.59 35.86 -0.15
CA ARG A 391 -6.38 35.97 1.11
C ARG A 391 -7.88 36.18 0.90
N TRP A 392 -8.29 36.79 -0.22
CA TRP A 392 -9.68 36.95 -0.57
C TRP A 392 -10.36 35.59 -0.91
N VAL A 393 -9.57 34.57 -1.31
CA VAL A 393 -10.06 33.19 -1.49
C VAL A 393 -10.48 32.63 -0.13
N LEU A 394 -9.58 32.75 0.88
CA LEU A 394 -9.91 32.36 2.25
C LEU A 394 -11.13 33.13 2.78
N TYR A 395 -11.20 34.43 2.52
CA TYR A 395 -12.35 35.25 2.87
C TYR A 395 -13.68 34.76 2.25
N LYS A 396 -13.68 34.38 0.96
CA LYS A 396 -14.84 33.77 0.32
C LYS A 396 -15.20 32.39 0.86
N LEU A 397 -14.19 31.56 1.18
CA LEU A 397 -14.40 30.27 1.83
C LEU A 397 -14.94 30.46 3.24
N ASP A 398 -14.43 31.43 3.97
CA ASP A 398 -14.86 31.84 5.31
C ASP A 398 -16.33 32.26 5.37
N ALA A 399 -16.82 32.98 4.37
CA ALA A 399 -18.23 33.30 4.25
C ALA A 399 -19.12 32.07 3.95
N GLY A 400 -18.53 30.99 3.46
CA GLY A 400 -19.22 29.76 2.99
C GLY A 400 -19.06 28.53 3.84
N ILE A 401 -18.19 28.49 4.87
CA ILE A 401 -17.94 27.33 5.71
C ILE A 401 -17.81 27.77 7.17
N ASP A 402 -18.73 27.34 8.03
CA ASP A 402 -18.70 27.61 9.45
C ASP A 402 -18.26 26.39 10.28
N HIS A 403 -18.50 25.20 9.76
CA HIS A 403 -18.19 23.95 10.45
C HIS A 403 -17.43 22.98 9.55
N VAL A 404 -16.26 22.54 9.99
CA VAL A 404 -15.44 21.52 9.33
C VAL A 404 -15.43 20.26 10.17
N LEU A 405 -15.86 19.14 9.57
CA LEU A 405 -15.87 17.83 10.21
C LEU A 405 -15.00 16.86 9.40
N VAL A 406 -14.08 16.16 10.07
CA VAL A 406 -13.15 15.21 9.46
C VAL A 406 -13.41 13.82 10.02
N ASP A 407 -13.79 12.87 9.16
CA ASP A 407 -13.93 11.45 9.49
C ASP A 407 -12.66 10.70 9.11
N GLU A 408 -12.35 9.63 9.85
CA GLU A 408 -11.12 8.82 9.68
C GLU A 408 -9.86 9.70 9.63
N ALA A 409 -9.80 10.67 10.53
CA ALA A 409 -8.75 11.71 10.54
C ALA A 409 -7.33 11.15 10.68
N GLN A 410 -7.15 9.93 11.22
CA GLN A 410 -5.85 9.25 11.31
C GLN A 410 -5.27 8.84 9.94
N ASP A 411 -6.07 8.85 8.88
CA ASP A 411 -5.59 8.53 7.52
C ASP A 411 -5.20 9.77 6.71
N THR A 412 -5.31 10.94 7.31
CA THR A 412 -5.00 12.24 6.66
C THR A 412 -3.49 12.38 6.46
N SER A 413 -3.05 12.77 5.26
CA SER A 413 -1.65 13.04 4.95
C SER A 413 -1.19 14.42 5.47
N GLU A 414 0.14 14.63 5.53
CA GLU A 414 0.71 15.89 5.97
C GLU A 414 0.18 17.10 5.16
N ALA A 415 0.17 17.01 3.83
CA ALA A 415 -0.33 18.07 2.98
C ALA A 415 -1.84 18.34 3.18
N GLN A 416 -2.62 17.29 3.42
CA GLN A 416 -4.04 17.43 3.73
C GLN A 416 -4.28 18.06 5.10
N TRP A 417 -3.45 17.75 6.11
CA TRP A 417 -3.48 18.44 7.39
C TRP A 417 -3.19 19.92 7.26
N LYS A 418 -2.20 20.32 6.46
CA LYS A 418 -1.92 21.73 6.16
C LYS A 418 -3.12 22.44 5.52
N ILE A 419 -3.81 21.79 4.58
CA ILE A 419 -5.06 22.32 4.01
C ILE A 419 -6.12 22.55 5.10
N LEU A 420 -6.29 21.61 6.03
CA LEU A 420 -7.25 21.74 7.14
C LEU A 420 -6.86 22.88 8.08
N GLU A 421 -5.58 23.05 8.36
CA GLU A 421 -5.05 24.15 9.16
C GLU A 421 -5.35 25.51 8.52
N GLU A 422 -5.06 25.67 7.23
CA GLU A 422 -5.35 26.92 6.50
C GLU A 422 -6.86 27.22 6.48
N LEU A 423 -7.70 26.21 6.27
CA LEU A 423 -9.16 26.36 6.26
C LEU A 423 -9.74 26.74 7.63
N THR A 424 -9.10 26.35 8.71
CA THR A 424 -9.64 26.53 10.08
C THR A 424 -8.84 27.49 10.93
N GLY A 425 -7.80 28.11 10.38
CA GLY A 425 -6.91 29.03 11.09
C GLY A 425 -7.66 30.16 11.81
N ASP A 426 -8.65 30.73 11.14
CA ASP A 426 -9.47 31.81 11.69
C ASP A 426 -10.56 31.34 12.66
N PHE A 427 -10.83 30.03 12.77
CA PHE A 427 -11.86 29.53 13.71
C PHE A 427 -11.45 29.73 15.16
N ALA A 428 -10.17 29.61 15.45
CA ALA A 428 -9.60 29.85 16.76
C ALA A 428 -9.54 31.34 17.14
N ALA A 429 -9.47 32.24 16.16
CA ALA A 429 -9.38 33.70 16.41
C ALA A 429 -10.72 34.34 16.86
N GLY A 430 -11.83 33.59 16.86
CA GLY A 430 -13.11 34.05 17.34
C GLY A 430 -14.07 34.49 16.25
N ARG A 431 -14.88 35.53 16.49
CA ARG A 431 -15.99 35.92 15.60
C ARG A 431 -15.48 36.44 14.25
N GLY A 432 -15.61 35.60 13.22
CA GLY A 432 -15.51 36.03 11.83
C GLY A 432 -16.79 36.73 11.34
N GLN A 433 -17.06 36.70 10.05
CA GLN A 433 -18.29 37.33 9.47
C GLN A 433 -19.59 36.62 9.84
N SER A 434 -19.52 35.39 10.35
CA SER A 434 -20.70 34.62 10.77
C SER A 434 -21.14 34.98 12.18
N PRO A 435 -22.47 35.18 12.42
CA PRO A 435 -22.99 35.51 13.73
C PRO A 435 -22.92 34.38 14.76
N GLY A 436 -22.59 33.14 14.35
CA GLY A 436 -22.54 31.94 15.17
C GLY A 436 -21.12 31.41 15.43
N PRO A 437 -20.98 30.41 16.32
CA PRO A 437 -19.69 29.75 16.58
C PRO A 437 -19.22 28.98 15.33
N ARG A 438 -17.94 29.10 15.03
CA ARG A 438 -17.26 28.28 13.99
C ARG A 438 -16.53 27.14 14.69
N THR A 439 -16.71 25.92 14.22
CA THR A 439 -16.17 24.76 14.93
C THR A 439 -15.45 23.77 14.03
N PHE A 440 -14.41 23.20 14.59
CA PHE A 440 -13.69 22.07 14.02
C PHE A 440 -14.03 20.77 14.75
N PHE A 441 -14.22 19.70 14.01
CA PHE A 441 -14.47 18.37 14.56
C PHE A 441 -13.60 17.34 13.83
N ALA A 442 -12.83 16.58 14.57
CA ALA A 442 -12.08 15.45 14.03
C ALA A 442 -12.45 14.18 14.78
N VAL A 443 -12.65 13.09 14.07
CA VAL A 443 -12.85 11.77 14.67
C VAL A 443 -11.95 10.76 13.99
N GLY A 444 -11.28 9.94 14.78
CA GLY A 444 -10.34 8.93 14.30
C GLY A 444 -9.98 7.88 15.35
N ASP A 445 -9.24 6.89 14.89
CA ASP A 445 -8.62 5.84 15.69
C ASP A 445 -7.20 5.61 15.16
N GLU A 446 -6.19 6.10 15.85
CA GLU A 446 -4.79 5.96 15.43
C GLU A 446 -4.37 4.51 15.24
N LYS A 447 -4.97 3.58 16.02
CA LYS A 447 -4.75 2.15 15.91
C LYS A 447 -5.25 1.56 14.58
N GLN A 448 -6.16 2.26 13.88
CA GLN A 448 -6.71 1.88 12.59
C GLN A 448 -6.08 2.58 11.39
N SER A 449 -4.97 3.32 11.56
CA SER A 449 -4.26 3.94 10.43
C SER A 449 -3.40 2.91 9.70
N ILE A 450 -3.84 2.50 8.51
CA ILE A 450 -3.22 1.46 7.68
C ILE A 450 -3.00 1.91 6.22
N PHE A 451 -3.02 3.21 5.93
CA PHE A 451 -2.84 3.77 4.60
C PHE A 451 -1.53 4.57 4.46
N SER A 452 -0.46 4.16 5.18
CA SER A 452 0.84 4.83 5.09
C SER A 452 1.41 4.82 3.67
N PHE A 453 1.11 3.79 2.87
CA PHE A 453 1.47 3.72 1.45
C PHE A 453 0.75 4.75 0.56
N GLN A 454 -0.34 5.37 1.05
CA GLN A 454 -1.04 6.49 0.42
C GLN A 454 -0.70 7.84 1.07
N GLY A 455 0.34 7.87 1.91
CA GLY A 455 0.81 9.08 2.56
C GLY A 455 0.13 9.41 3.89
N ALA A 456 -0.69 8.51 4.45
CA ALA A 456 -1.23 8.71 5.80
C ALA A 456 -0.09 8.85 6.82
N ALA A 457 -0.23 9.81 7.73
CA ALA A 457 0.75 10.14 8.74
C ALA A 457 0.16 9.90 10.16
N PRO A 458 0.17 8.65 10.66
CA PRO A 458 -0.48 8.30 11.93
C PRO A 458 0.01 9.11 13.12
N LEU A 459 1.31 9.39 13.17
CA LEU A 459 1.92 10.19 14.24
C LEU A 459 1.39 11.63 14.29
N MET A 460 0.95 12.17 13.16
CA MET A 460 0.39 13.52 13.10
C MET A 460 -1.00 13.61 13.74
N PHE A 461 -1.73 12.51 13.91
CA PHE A 461 -3.07 12.57 14.50
C PHE A 461 -3.04 13.13 15.92
N ASP A 462 -2.13 12.67 16.77
CA ASP A 462 -1.99 13.20 18.12
C ASP A 462 -1.27 14.57 18.14
N GLU A 463 -0.28 14.78 17.28
CA GLU A 463 0.39 16.08 17.13
C GLU A 463 -0.61 17.17 16.74
N MET A 464 -1.46 16.91 15.78
CA MET A 464 -2.50 17.84 15.33
C MET A 464 -3.55 18.08 16.41
N ARG A 465 -3.93 17.05 17.18
CA ARG A 465 -4.79 17.23 18.36
C ARG A 465 -4.22 18.25 19.33
N ARG A 466 -2.93 18.12 19.66
CA ARG A 466 -2.24 19.07 20.57
C ARG A 466 -2.17 20.47 19.97
N LYS A 467 -1.85 20.58 18.70
CA LYS A 467 -1.76 21.86 17.97
C LYS A 467 -3.11 22.58 17.95
N PHE A 468 -4.18 21.90 17.54
CA PHE A 468 -5.54 22.46 17.55
C PHE A 468 -5.99 22.84 18.96
N ALA A 469 -5.75 21.98 19.96
CA ALA A 469 -6.06 22.30 21.36
C ALA A 469 -5.36 23.59 21.81
N ALA A 470 -4.07 23.74 21.52
CA ALA A 470 -3.31 24.95 21.85
C ALA A 470 -3.85 26.19 21.14
N GLN A 471 -4.16 26.09 19.83
CA GLN A 471 -4.71 27.19 19.04
C GLN A 471 -6.07 27.67 19.55
N PHE A 472 -7.01 26.74 19.78
CA PHE A 472 -8.34 27.10 20.29
C PHE A 472 -8.29 27.63 21.71
N THR A 473 -7.41 27.10 22.58
CA THR A 473 -7.19 27.63 23.93
C THR A 473 -6.62 29.05 23.90
N ALA A 474 -5.65 29.31 23.05
CA ALA A 474 -5.06 30.65 22.87
C ALA A 474 -6.10 31.67 22.36
N GLY A 475 -7.03 31.24 21.50
CA GLY A 475 -8.15 32.04 21.02
C GLY A 475 -9.36 32.11 21.97
N ALA A 476 -9.26 31.59 23.19
CA ALA A 476 -10.35 31.50 24.17
C ALA A 476 -11.63 30.82 23.62
N GLN A 477 -11.47 29.89 22.67
CA GLN A 477 -12.57 29.11 22.09
C GLN A 477 -12.67 27.72 22.76
N PRO A 478 -13.88 27.18 22.95
CA PRO A 478 -14.06 25.89 23.62
C PRO A 478 -13.56 24.75 22.73
N PHE A 479 -12.66 23.94 23.28
CA PHE A 479 -12.12 22.73 22.67
C PHE A 479 -12.24 21.55 23.61
N ALA A 480 -12.71 20.42 23.17
CA ALA A 480 -12.82 19.21 23.97
C ALA A 480 -12.14 18.01 23.29
N HIS A 481 -11.41 17.21 24.08
CA HIS A 481 -10.94 15.88 23.69
C HIS A 481 -11.85 14.83 24.35
N VAL A 482 -12.48 13.98 23.51
CA VAL A 482 -13.46 12.99 23.98
C VAL A 482 -13.02 11.59 23.57
N PRO A 483 -12.59 10.73 24.51
CA PRO A 483 -12.30 9.34 24.23
C PRO A 483 -13.58 8.50 24.21
N LEU A 484 -13.77 7.67 23.15
CA LEU A 484 -14.86 6.71 23.02
C LEU A 484 -14.30 5.29 23.07
N THR A 485 -14.50 4.59 24.17
CA THR A 485 -13.94 3.27 24.46
C THR A 485 -14.93 2.12 24.33
N LEU A 486 -16.26 2.41 24.45
CA LEU A 486 -17.30 1.38 24.38
C LEU A 486 -17.54 0.91 22.94
N SER A 487 -17.33 -0.37 22.70
CA SER A 487 -17.61 -1.02 21.39
C SER A 487 -19.06 -1.48 21.33
N PHE A 488 -19.73 -1.09 20.27
CA PHE A 488 -21.09 -1.53 19.91
C PHE A 488 -21.08 -2.77 19.00
N ARG A 489 -19.89 -3.20 18.59
CA ARG A 489 -19.69 -4.22 17.57
C ARG A 489 -19.46 -5.61 18.15
N SER A 490 -18.38 -5.78 18.87
CA SER A 490 -17.80 -7.08 19.18
C SER A 490 -18.19 -7.60 20.56
N ALA A 491 -18.26 -8.92 20.68
CA ALA A 491 -18.47 -9.64 21.94
C ALA A 491 -17.27 -9.47 22.90
N PRO A 492 -17.50 -9.59 24.23
CA PRO A 492 -16.44 -9.37 25.23
C PRO A 492 -15.20 -10.23 25.03
N GLY A 493 -15.37 -11.52 24.71
CA GLY A 493 -14.25 -12.44 24.53
C GLY A 493 -13.34 -12.10 23.38
N VAL A 494 -13.90 -11.60 22.28
CA VAL A 494 -13.10 -11.12 21.15
C VAL A 494 -12.29 -9.89 21.52
N LEU A 495 -12.92 -8.91 22.19
CA LEU A 495 -12.24 -7.69 22.63
C LEU A 495 -11.18 -7.97 23.69
N SER A 496 -11.47 -8.82 24.67
CA SER A 496 -10.53 -9.23 25.70
C SER A 496 -9.28 -9.92 25.09
N ALA A 497 -9.48 -10.79 24.11
CA ALA A 497 -8.36 -11.42 23.42
C ALA A 497 -7.50 -10.39 22.68
N ILE A 498 -8.12 -9.41 22.02
CA ILE A 498 -7.41 -8.32 21.33
C ILE A 498 -6.61 -7.49 22.33
N ASP A 499 -7.22 -7.08 23.43
CA ASP A 499 -6.55 -6.29 24.47
C ASP A 499 -5.32 -7.04 25.03
N LYS A 500 -5.46 -8.32 25.34
CA LYS A 500 -4.36 -9.15 25.84
C LYS A 500 -3.21 -9.25 24.83
N VAL A 501 -3.53 -9.39 23.54
CA VAL A 501 -2.50 -9.44 22.49
C VAL A 501 -1.70 -8.14 22.44
N PHE A 502 -2.35 -6.97 22.55
CA PHE A 502 -1.67 -5.69 22.41
C PHE A 502 -1.11 -5.14 23.73
N GLU A 503 -1.58 -5.60 24.87
CA GLU A 503 -0.96 -5.32 26.18
C GLU A 503 0.30 -6.16 26.43
N HIS A 504 0.46 -7.28 25.70
CA HIS A 504 1.59 -8.17 25.89
C HIS A 504 2.90 -7.56 25.33
N GLY A 505 3.91 -7.46 26.17
CA GLY A 505 5.24 -6.98 25.77
C GLY A 505 5.23 -5.59 25.11
N ASP A 506 5.83 -5.50 23.91
CA ASP A 506 5.93 -4.27 23.12
C ASP A 506 4.91 -4.21 21.97
N HIS A 507 3.90 -5.09 21.95
CA HIS A 507 2.95 -5.20 20.84
C HIS A 507 2.11 -3.94 20.63
N LYS A 508 1.95 -3.09 21.66
CA LYS A 508 1.27 -1.79 21.57
C LYS A 508 2.07 -0.70 20.84
N THR A 509 3.35 -0.95 20.60
CA THR A 509 4.22 0.03 19.91
C THR A 509 3.68 0.32 18.52
N GLY A 510 3.57 1.60 18.18
CA GLY A 510 3.00 2.06 16.91
C GLY A 510 1.47 2.09 16.83
N LEU A 511 0.75 1.62 17.89
CA LEU A 511 -0.71 1.72 17.99
C LEU A 511 -1.15 2.86 18.90
N VAL A 512 -0.35 3.18 19.91
CA VAL A 512 -0.56 4.31 20.81
C VAL A 512 0.72 5.15 20.87
N ALA A 513 0.60 6.42 21.22
CA ALA A 513 1.76 7.27 21.37
C ALA A 513 2.71 6.71 22.47
N ALA A 514 4.01 6.99 22.33
CA ALA A 514 5.05 6.36 23.15
C ALA A 514 4.83 6.49 24.68
N ASN A 515 4.14 7.54 25.11
CA ASN A 515 3.86 7.82 26.53
C ASN A 515 2.42 7.50 26.94
N ASP A 516 1.60 7.00 26.02
CA ASP A 516 0.19 6.70 26.29
C ASP A 516 0.02 5.26 26.78
N VAL A 517 -0.97 5.07 27.65
CA VAL A 517 -1.34 3.76 28.18
C VAL A 517 -2.37 3.14 27.26
N TRP A 518 -2.26 1.83 27.04
CA TRP A 518 -3.30 1.09 26.33
C TRP A 518 -4.64 1.24 27.07
N MET A 519 -5.67 1.66 26.36
CA MET A 519 -7.03 1.74 26.91
C MET A 519 -7.81 0.50 26.47
N PRO A 520 -8.17 -0.41 27.42
CA PRO A 520 -8.93 -1.61 27.10
C PRO A 520 -10.29 -1.30 26.47
N HIS A 521 -10.75 -2.19 25.63
CA HIS A 521 -12.08 -2.08 25.05
C HIS A 521 -13.15 -2.46 26.07
N GLN A 522 -14.29 -1.80 25.98
CA GLN A 522 -15.50 -2.16 26.73
C GLN A 522 -16.56 -2.66 25.74
N ALA A 523 -17.16 -3.80 25.99
CA ALA A 523 -18.22 -4.34 25.17
C ALA A 523 -19.59 -3.88 25.65
N LEU A 524 -20.43 -3.30 24.76
CA LEU A 524 -21.83 -3.07 25.06
C LEU A 524 -22.61 -4.39 25.14
N LYS A 525 -22.32 -5.29 24.20
CA LYS A 525 -22.99 -6.59 24.05
C LYS A 525 -22.39 -7.63 25.01
N HIS A 526 -22.34 -7.34 26.29
CA HIS A 526 -21.66 -8.17 27.30
C HIS A 526 -22.27 -9.56 27.50
N GLN A 527 -23.46 -9.85 26.98
CA GLN A 527 -24.12 -11.16 27.03
C GLN A 527 -23.84 -12.03 25.81
N LEU A 528 -23.22 -11.49 24.76
CA LEU A 528 -22.90 -12.27 23.57
C LEU A 528 -21.69 -13.17 23.82
N PRO A 529 -21.77 -14.47 23.43
CA PRO A 529 -20.63 -15.35 23.49
C PRO A 529 -19.56 -14.88 22.50
N GLY A 530 -18.31 -14.88 22.96
CA GLY A 530 -17.15 -14.61 22.12
C GLY A 530 -16.30 -15.86 21.99
N LEU A 531 -15.84 -16.16 20.77
CA LEU A 531 -14.96 -17.29 20.49
C LEU A 531 -13.72 -16.79 19.76
N VAL A 532 -12.54 -17.13 20.29
CA VAL A 532 -11.26 -16.95 19.58
C VAL A 532 -10.54 -18.30 19.53
N GLU A 533 -10.19 -18.75 18.33
CA GLU A 533 -9.41 -19.96 18.12
C GLU A 533 -8.09 -19.64 17.46
N LEU A 534 -7.00 -20.18 18.01
CA LEU A 534 -5.69 -20.22 17.38
C LEU A 534 -5.41 -21.67 16.96
N TRP A 535 -5.27 -21.87 15.66
CA TRP A 535 -4.99 -23.15 15.06
C TRP A 535 -3.50 -23.44 14.98
N PRO A 536 -3.08 -24.70 15.07
CA PRO A 536 -1.68 -25.07 14.85
C PRO A 536 -1.23 -24.68 13.45
N LEU A 537 -0.01 -24.15 13.36
CA LEU A 537 0.56 -23.69 12.10
C LEU A 537 0.84 -24.88 11.15
N ALA A 538 0.53 -24.71 9.90
CA ALA A 538 0.88 -25.70 8.87
C ALA A 538 2.31 -25.40 8.36
N ALA A 539 3.21 -26.38 8.53
CA ALA A 539 4.59 -26.30 8.08
C ALA A 539 4.79 -27.08 6.78
N ALA A 540 5.70 -26.61 5.92
CA ALA A 540 6.14 -27.41 4.79
C ALA A 540 6.88 -28.67 5.28
N PRO A 541 6.66 -29.85 4.68
CA PRO A 541 7.40 -31.06 5.03
C PRO A 541 8.91 -30.84 4.84
N SER A 542 9.70 -31.30 5.81
CA SER A 542 11.16 -31.33 5.70
C SER A 542 11.56 -32.50 4.78
N GLY A 543 12.02 -32.21 3.58
CA GLY A 543 12.51 -33.22 2.63
C GLY A 543 13.08 -32.56 1.38
N GLU A 544 13.78 -33.35 0.56
CA GLU A 544 14.19 -32.90 -0.77
C GLU A 544 12.97 -32.53 -1.57
N ASP A 545 13.02 -31.40 -2.26
CA ASP A 545 11.95 -30.93 -3.17
C ASP A 545 11.73 -32.03 -4.23
N PRO A 546 10.59 -32.76 -4.21
CA PRO A 546 10.32 -33.80 -5.21
C PRO A 546 10.14 -33.25 -6.61
N ARG A 547 10.20 -31.91 -6.77
CA ARG A 547 10.21 -31.23 -8.05
C ARG A 547 11.60 -31.30 -8.73
N ALA A 548 12.15 -32.54 -8.86
CA ALA A 548 13.06 -32.79 -9.97
C ALA A 548 12.35 -32.32 -11.22
N TRP A 549 13.08 -31.60 -12.09
CA TRP A 549 12.61 -31.04 -13.35
C TRP A 549 11.87 -32.10 -14.21
N THR A 550 10.74 -32.49 -13.80
CA THR A 550 9.72 -33.19 -14.56
C THR A 550 8.67 -32.17 -14.97
N LEU A 551 8.13 -32.33 -16.16
CA LEU A 551 7.11 -31.50 -16.80
C LEU A 551 6.21 -30.77 -15.79
N PRO A 552 5.96 -29.45 -15.94
CA PRO A 552 5.04 -28.72 -15.07
C PRO A 552 3.64 -29.32 -15.22
N LEU A 553 3.35 -30.27 -14.35
CA LEU A 553 1.97 -30.73 -14.19
C LEU A 553 1.26 -29.69 -13.34
N ASP A 554 0.07 -29.25 -13.74
CA ASP A 554 -0.87 -28.44 -12.95
C ASP A 554 -1.37 -29.23 -11.71
N LEU A 555 -0.51 -30.00 -11.08
CA LEU A 555 -0.77 -30.68 -9.83
C LEU A 555 -0.60 -29.66 -8.71
N LEU A 556 -1.74 -29.20 -8.20
CA LEU A 556 -1.77 -28.54 -6.91
C LEU A 556 -1.19 -29.51 -5.88
N ASP A 557 -0.03 -29.17 -5.35
CA ASP A 557 0.58 -29.96 -4.29
C ASP A 557 -0.39 -29.96 -3.09
N ALA A 558 -1.00 -31.11 -2.84
CA ALA A 558 -1.94 -31.27 -1.73
C ALA A 558 -1.25 -31.13 -0.37
N GLN A 559 0.07 -31.23 -0.33
CA GLN A 559 0.89 -31.06 0.87
C GLN A 559 1.44 -29.63 1.03
N ASP A 560 1.18 -28.73 0.07
CA ASP A 560 1.52 -27.32 0.22
C ASP A 560 0.79 -26.75 1.45
N PRO A 561 1.51 -26.19 2.44
CA PRO A 561 0.91 -25.68 3.67
C PRO A 561 -0.18 -24.62 3.42
N ALA A 562 -0.04 -23.83 2.38
CA ALA A 562 -1.04 -22.83 2.00
C ALA A 562 -2.35 -23.49 1.53
N ASN A 563 -2.25 -24.52 0.68
CA ASN A 563 -3.40 -25.29 0.24
C ASN A 563 -4.07 -26.05 1.40
N LEU A 564 -3.27 -26.60 2.31
CA LEU A 564 -3.76 -27.29 3.49
C LEU A 564 -4.58 -26.36 4.41
N VAL A 565 -4.06 -25.15 4.69
CA VAL A 565 -4.79 -24.16 5.50
C VAL A 565 -6.07 -23.72 4.79
N ALA A 566 -6.03 -23.49 3.47
CA ALA A 566 -7.20 -23.12 2.70
C ALA A 566 -8.29 -24.20 2.76
N GLN A 567 -7.91 -25.49 2.68
CA GLN A 567 -8.84 -26.62 2.81
C GLN A 567 -9.44 -26.71 4.23
N ARG A 568 -8.62 -26.59 5.28
CA ARG A 568 -9.09 -26.59 6.69
C ARG A 568 -10.09 -25.46 6.95
N VAL A 569 -9.83 -24.25 6.45
CA VAL A 569 -10.76 -23.11 6.55
C VAL A 569 -12.06 -23.42 5.81
N ALA A 570 -11.99 -23.92 4.56
CA ALA A 570 -13.18 -24.27 3.81
C ALA A 570 -14.00 -25.37 4.47
N GLN A 571 -13.38 -26.40 5.06
CA GLN A 571 -14.04 -27.46 5.81
C GLN A 571 -14.75 -26.90 7.06
N LYS A 572 -14.10 -26.00 7.82
CA LYS A 572 -14.75 -25.36 8.97
C LYS A 572 -15.94 -24.53 8.55
N ILE A 573 -15.82 -23.76 7.47
CA ILE A 573 -16.93 -22.97 6.93
C ILE A 573 -18.08 -23.88 6.48
N ALA A 574 -17.78 -24.96 5.74
CA ALA A 574 -18.79 -25.94 5.33
C ALA A 574 -19.56 -26.52 6.52
N HIS A 575 -18.85 -26.80 7.63
CA HIS A 575 -19.48 -27.25 8.87
C HIS A 575 -20.37 -26.17 9.49
N LEU A 576 -19.92 -24.92 9.52
CA LEU A 576 -20.67 -23.78 10.10
C LEU A 576 -21.97 -23.48 9.34
N VAL A 577 -21.95 -23.54 8.01
CA VAL A 577 -23.11 -23.18 7.15
C VAL A 577 -23.99 -24.38 6.78
N LYS A 578 -23.65 -25.58 7.24
CA LYS A 578 -24.41 -26.80 6.92
C LYS A 578 -25.86 -26.67 7.43
N PRO A 579 -26.87 -26.96 6.62
CA PRO A 579 -28.27 -27.02 7.07
C PRO A 579 -28.43 -27.95 8.28
N GLY A 580 -29.04 -27.50 9.35
CA GLY A 580 -29.19 -28.25 10.60
C GLY A 580 -27.96 -28.31 11.49
N SER A 581 -26.93 -27.49 11.23
CA SER A 581 -25.81 -27.30 12.16
C SER A 581 -26.30 -26.71 13.49
N GLU A 582 -25.69 -27.16 14.59
CA GLU A 582 -25.93 -26.58 15.94
C GLU A 582 -25.16 -25.26 16.17
N GLU A 583 -24.51 -24.75 15.12
CA GLU A 583 -23.74 -23.52 15.18
C GLU A 583 -24.60 -22.29 14.87
N PHE A 584 -24.64 -21.36 15.81
CA PHE A 584 -25.48 -20.17 15.73
C PHE A 584 -24.66 -18.89 15.82
N VAL A 585 -25.13 -17.85 15.19
CA VAL A 585 -24.72 -16.45 15.41
C VAL A 585 -25.94 -15.66 15.84
N HIS A 586 -25.72 -14.50 16.44
CA HIS A 586 -26.81 -13.66 16.94
C HIS A 586 -27.17 -12.58 15.91
N ASP A 587 -28.47 -12.40 15.74
CA ASP A 587 -28.99 -11.33 14.90
C ASP A 587 -28.62 -9.97 15.49
N SER A 588 -28.26 -9.01 14.64
CA SER A 588 -27.74 -7.71 15.10
C SER A 588 -28.83 -6.82 15.74
N GLN A 589 -30.09 -7.05 15.41
CA GLN A 589 -31.23 -6.24 15.88
C GLN A 589 -31.97 -6.91 17.05
N THR A 590 -32.26 -8.20 16.92
CA THR A 590 -33.07 -8.95 17.89
C THR A 590 -32.23 -9.66 18.95
N LEU A 591 -30.94 -9.87 18.68
CA LEU A 591 -30.00 -10.68 19.45
C LEU A 591 -30.43 -12.15 19.65
N GLY A 592 -31.45 -12.59 18.91
CA GLY A 592 -31.84 -13.97 18.87
C GLY A 592 -30.81 -14.83 18.13
N PRO A 593 -30.57 -16.09 18.59
CA PRO A 593 -29.71 -17.00 17.85
C PRO A 593 -30.34 -17.36 16.50
N ARG A 594 -29.54 -17.39 15.45
CA ARG A 594 -29.91 -17.84 14.12
C ARG A 594 -28.80 -18.66 13.50
N PRO A 595 -29.12 -19.56 12.57
CA PRO A 595 -28.11 -20.31 11.83
C PRO A 595 -27.11 -19.39 11.13
N VAL A 596 -25.86 -19.86 11.03
CA VAL A 596 -24.79 -19.18 10.29
C VAL A 596 -25.10 -19.20 8.78
N ARG A 597 -24.91 -18.08 8.11
CA ARG A 597 -25.03 -17.95 6.65
C ARG A 597 -23.66 -17.64 6.03
N PRO A 598 -23.43 -17.97 4.76
CA PRO A 598 -22.20 -17.59 4.07
C PRO A 598 -21.85 -16.10 4.18
N GLY A 599 -22.84 -15.22 4.07
CA GLY A 599 -22.68 -13.77 4.20
C GLY A 599 -22.22 -13.26 5.58
N ASP A 600 -22.33 -14.09 6.63
CA ASP A 600 -21.82 -13.76 7.97
C ASP A 600 -20.30 -13.91 8.09
N ILE A 601 -19.64 -14.51 7.08
CA ILE A 601 -18.26 -14.95 7.15
C ILE A 601 -17.36 -14.04 6.30
N LEU A 602 -16.26 -13.62 6.89
CA LEU A 602 -15.24 -12.79 6.27
C LEU A 602 -13.87 -13.44 6.42
N ILE A 603 -13.18 -13.68 5.33
CA ILE A 603 -11.81 -14.18 5.30
C ILE A 603 -10.89 -13.04 4.92
N LEU A 604 -9.93 -12.74 5.80
CA LEU A 604 -9.01 -11.63 5.63
C LEU A 604 -7.59 -12.13 5.34
N VAL A 605 -7.04 -11.68 4.23
CA VAL A 605 -5.65 -11.93 3.84
C VAL A 605 -4.85 -10.64 3.86
N ARG A 606 -3.54 -10.73 4.05
CA ARG A 606 -2.66 -9.55 4.02
C ARG A 606 -2.46 -9.02 2.61
N THR A 607 -2.21 -9.91 1.69
CA THR A 607 -1.93 -9.59 0.29
C THR A 607 -2.68 -10.55 -0.62
N ARG A 608 -2.96 -10.09 -1.84
CA ARG A 608 -3.40 -10.96 -2.90
C ARG A 608 -2.19 -11.72 -3.44
N GLY A 609 -2.30 -13.02 -3.47
CA GLY A 609 -1.22 -13.88 -3.93
C GLY A 609 -1.73 -15.33 -4.08
N PRO A 610 -0.83 -16.29 -4.26
CA PRO A 610 -1.21 -17.69 -4.48
C PRO A 610 -2.16 -18.26 -3.42
N PHE A 611 -2.01 -17.82 -2.16
CA PHE A 611 -2.90 -18.24 -1.07
C PHE A 611 -4.35 -17.74 -1.27
N PHE A 612 -4.54 -16.50 -1.73
CA PHE A 612 -5.87 -15.96 -2.01
C PHE A 612 -6.61 -16.81 -3.04
N GLU A 613 -5.92 -17.17 -4.12
CA GLU A 613 -6.46 -18.06 -5.16
C GLU A 613 -6.75 -19.47 -4.64
N ALA A 614 -5.84 -20.00 -3.81
CA ALA A 614 -6.03 -21.30 -3.16
C ALA A 614 -7.28 -21.31 -2.28
N MET A 615 -7.53 -20.21 -1.55
CA MET A 615 -8.70 -20.06 -0.69
C MET A 615 -10.02 -20.04 -1.48
N ILE A 616 -10.07 -19.27 -2.56
CA ILE A 616 -11.24 -19.22 -3.45
C ILE A 616 -11.50 -20.61 -4.05
N ARG A 617 -10.46 -21.30 -4.54
CA ARG A 617 -10.59 -22.67 -5.07
C ARG A 617 -11.09 -23.68 -4.01
N ALA A 618 -10.60 -23.57 -2.76
CA ALA A 618 -11.02 -24.45 -1.68
C ALA A 618 -12.51 -24.25 -1.32
N LEU A 619 -12.99 -23.01 -1.26
CA LEU A 619 -14.41 -22.69 -1.04
C LEU A 619 -15.30 -23.25 -2.15
N LYS A 620 -14.91 -23.05 -3.41
CA LYS A 620 -15.64 -23.58 -4.57
C LYS A 620 -15.72 -25.10 -4.59
N ARG A 621 -14.61 -25.78 -4.30
CA ARG A 621 -14.60 -27.26 -4.19
C ARG A 621 -15.54 -27.77 -3.10
N SER A 622 -15.71 -26.98 -2.03
CA SER A 622 -16.66 -27.27 -0.95
C SER A 622 -18.08 -26.78 -1.24
N GLN A 623 -18.36 -26.31 -2.47
CA GLN A 623 -19.65 -25.77 -2.91
C GLN A 623 -20.15 -24.60 -2.05
N ILE A 624 -19.25 -23.82 -1.49
CA ILE A 624 -19.56 -22.64 -0.69
C ILE A 624 -19.56 -21.40 -1.61
N PRO A 625 -20.65 -20.63 -1.66
CA PRO A 625 -20.67 -19.39 -2.42
C PRO A 625 -19.64 -18.42 -1.85
N ALA A 626 -18.72 -17.97 -2.68
CA ALA A 626 -17.65 -17.09 -2.28
C ALA A 626 -17.64 -15.84 -3.16
N ALA A 627 -17.70 -14.66 -2.54
CA ALA A 627 -17.44 -13.39 -3.17
C ALA A 627 -15.97 -13.02 -2.88
N GLY A 628 -15.13 -13.09 -3.89
CA GLY A 628 -13.71 -12.78 -3.77
C GLY A 628 -13.27 -11.94 -4.95
N ALA A 629 -12.62 -10.87 -4.65
CA ALA A 629 -11.97 -9.84 -5.45
C ALA A 629 -12.77 -8.54 -5.54
N ASP A 630 -12.46 -7.65 -4.62
CA ASP A 630 -12.81 -6.23 -4.72
C ASP A 630 -12.06 -5.54 -5.89
N ARG A 631 -10.97 -6.15 -6.37
CA ARG A 631 -10.20 -5.69 -7.53
C ARG A 631 -9.62 -6.87 -8.31
N LEU A 632 -9.84 -6.86 -9.60
CA LEU A 632 -9.24 -7.80 -10.56
C LEU A 632 -8.10 -7.08 -11.29
N GLU A 633 -6.86 -7.60 -11.21
CA GLU A 633 -5.77 -7.10 -12.05
C GLU A 633 -5.94 -7.64 -13.47
N LEU A 634 -6.56 -6.81 -14.31
CA LEU A 634 -7.04 -7.23 -15.63
C LEU A 634 -5.94 -7.87 -16.49
N ALA A 635 -4.76 -7.23 -16.55
CA ALA A 635 -3.65 -7.69 -17.39
C ALA A 635 -3.02 -9.02 -16.92
N GLN A 636 -3.24 -9.41 -15.66
CA GLN A 636 -2.74 -10.67 -15.10
C GLN A 636 -3.80 -11.79 -15.09
N HIS A 637 -5.04 -11.47 -15.44
CA HIS A 637 -6.08 -12.49 -15.53
C HIS A 637 -5.84 -13.39 -16.75
N ILE A 638 -5.82 -14.70 -16.54
CA ILE A 638 -5.44 -15.68 -17.58
C ILE A 638 -6.27 -15.54 -18.86
N ALA A 639 -7.59 -15.30 -18.76
CA ALA A 639 -8.44 -15.07 -19.92
C ALA A 639 -7.98 -13.84 -20.73
N VAL A 640 -7.56 -12.78 -20.05
CA VAL A 640 -7.08 -11.55 -20.71
C VAL A 640 -5.68 -11.76 -21.28
N MET A 641 -4.82 -12.51 -20.59
CA MET A 641 -3.50 -12.89 -21.14
C MET A 641 -3.64 -13.69 -22.41
N ASP A 642 -4.58 -14.65 -22.47
CA ASP A 642 -4.87 -15.44 -23.68
C ASP A 642 -5.41 -14.53 -24.82
N LEU A 643 -6.25 -13.56 -24.50
CA LEU A 643 -6.76 -12.58 -25.48
C LEU A 643 -5.66 -11.64 -25.98
N ILE A 644 -4.76 -11.19 -25.10
CA ILE A 644 -3.56 -10.41 -25.50
C ILE A 644 -2.67 -11.24 -26.42
N ALA A 645 -2.42 -12.51 -26.07
CA ALA A 645 -1.64 -13.42 -26.90
C ALA A 645 -2.28 -13.62 -28.29
N ALA A 646 -3.61 -13.78 -28.34
CA ALA A 646 -4.36 -13.89 -29.60
C ALA A 646 -4.21 -12.63 -30.47
N GLY A 647 -4.27 -11.44 -29.87
CA GLY A 647 -4.03 -10.18 -30.58
C GLY A 647 -2.59 -10.07 -31.10
N ARG A 648 -1.59 -10.40 -30.29
CA ARG A 648 -0.16 -10.38 -30.68
C ARG A 648 0.14 -11.37 -31.80
N ALA A 649 -0.28 -12.63 -31.65
CA ALA A 649 -0.08 -13.65 -32.67
C ALA A 649 -0.81 -13.32 -34.00
N SER A 650 -1.92 -12.58 -33.92
CA SER A 650 -2.65 -12.13 -35.11
C SER A 650 -1.91 -11.01 -35.87
N LEU A 651 -1.26 -10.10 -35.13
CA LEU A 651 -0.46 -9.01 -35.71
C LEU A 651 0.92 -9.48 -36.15
N LEU A 652 1.56 -10.34 -35.38
CA LEU A 652 2.90 -10.86 -35.64
C LEU A 652 2.93 -12.38 -35.50
N PRO A 653 2.61 -13.15 -36.57
CA PRO A 653 2.61 -14.62 -36.48
C PRO A 653 3.95 -15.27 -36.14
N GLN A 654 5.04 -14.52 -36.33
CA GLN A 654 6.40 -14.95 -36.02
C GLN A 654 6.75 -14.78 -34.53
N ASP A 655 5.86 -14.20 -33.72
CA ASP A 655 5.98 -14.22 -32.25
C ASP A 655 5.62 -15.62 -31.74
N ASP A 656 6.61 -16.49 -31.74
CA ASP A 656 6.48 -17.90 -31.33
C ASP A 656 5.90 -18.08 -29.95
N LEU A 657 6.25 -17.18 -28.99
CA LEU A 657 5.74 -17.25 -27.62
C LEU A 657 4.24 -16.90 -27.57
N ALA A 658 3.84 -15.80 -28.18
CA ALA A 658 2.43 -15.42 -28.23
C ALA A 658 1.60 -16.48 -28.95
N LEU A 659 2.15 -17.06 -30.04
CA LEU A 659 1.49 -18.12 -30.78
C LEU A 659 1.36 -19.40 -29.93
N ALA A 660 2.41 -19.84 -29.24
CA ALA A 660 2.35 -21.01 -28.37
C ALA A 660 1.33 -20.84 -27.24
N CYS A 661 1.28 -19.66 -26.60
CA CYS A 661 0.28 -19.34 -25.58
C CYS A 661 -1.15 -19.48 -26.13
N VAL A 662 -1.42 -18.93 -27.30
CA VAL A 662 -2.74 -18.98 -27.91
C VAL A 662 -3.14 -20.38 -28.39
N LEU A 663 -2.19 -21.15 -28.87
CA LEU A 663 -2.44 -22.54 -29.29
C LEU A 663 -2.89 -23.40 -28.08
N LYS A 664 -2.27 -23.20 -26.91
CA LYS A 664 -2.66 -23.88 -25.66
C LYS A 664 -3.91 -23.30 -24.99
N SER A 665 -4.28 -22.07 -25.29
CA SER A 665 -5.43 -21.44 -24.68
C SER A 665 -6.75 -22.15 -25.02
N PRO A 666 -7.83 -21.93 -24.25
CA PRO A 666 -9.15 -22.44 -24.57
C PRO A 666 -9.66 -22.00 -25.95
N LEU A 667 -9.11 -20.90 -26.48
CA LEU A 667 -9.48 -20.38 -27.79
C LEU A 667 -9.16 -21.33 -28.96
N ILE A 668 -8.09 -22.14 -28.82
CA ILE A 668 -7.70 -23.14 -29.81
C ILE A 668 -7.72 -24.54 -29.25
N GLY A 669 -7.11 -24.77 -28.05
CA GLY A 669 -7.23 -26.00 -27.29
C GLY A 669 -6.25 -27.11 -27.69
N LEU A 670 -5.07 -26.76 -28.24
CA LEU A 670 -3.97 -27.73 -28.41
C LEU A 670 -3.31 -28.03 -27.05
N ASP A 671 -2.72 -29.20 -26.91
CA ASP A 671 -2.02 -29.61 -25.71
C ASP A 671 -0.48 -29.51 -25.82
N ASP A 672 0.23 -29.95 -24.77
CA ASP A 672 1.69 -29.92 -24.75
C ASP A 672 2.29 -30.91 -25.75
N ASP A 673 1.65 -32.04 -26.01
CA ASP A 673 2.12 -33.02 -26.99
C ASP A 673 2.01 -32.46 -28.41
N ASP A 674 0.93 -31.73 -28.70
CA ASP A 674 0.76 -31.02 -29.98
C ASP A 674 1.90 -29.98 -30.18
N LEU A 675 2.24 -29.21 -29.14
CA LEU A 675 3.33 -28.25 -29.20
C LEU A 675 4.72 -28.93 -29.28
N MET A 676 4.90 -30.03 -28.58
CA MET A 676 6.15 -30.84 -28.66
C MET A 676 6.35 -31.46 -30.02
N ALA A 677 5.29 -31.73 -30.76
CA ALA A 677 5.38 -32.18 -32.14
C ALA A 677 5.77 -31.06 -33.12
N LEU A 678 5.38 -29.83 -32.85
CA LEU A 678 5.58 -28.67 -33.73
C LEU A 678 6.88 -27.89 -33.44
N ALA A 679 7.27 -27.74 -32.17
CA ALA A 679 8.27 -26.76 -31.76
C ALA A 679 9.72 -27.25 -31.84
N PRO A 680 10.12 -28.47 -31.40
CA PRO A 680 11.51 -28.89 -31.42
C PRO A 680 12.06 -29.11 -32.85
N GLY A 681 13.30 -28.70 -33.04
CA GLY A 681 14.01 -28.96 -34.30
C GLY A 681 13.52 -28.25 -35.57
N ARG A 682 12.58 -27.29 -35.43
CA ARG A 682 12.07 -26.52 -36.56
C ARG A 682 13.14 -25.58 -37.13
N ALA A 683 13.12 -25.41 -38.44
CA ALA A 683 14.06 -24.54 -39.16
C ALA A 683 13.53 -23.08 -39.30
N ALA A 684 12.23 -22.86 -39.08
CA ALA A 684 11.53 -21.61 -39.24
C ALA A 684 10.64 -21.29 -38.02
N SER A 685 9.75 -20.31 -38.13
CA SER A 685 8.83 -19.95 -37.01
C SER A 685 7.87 -21.08 -36.64
N LEU A 686 7.30 -21.03 -35.44
CA LEU A 686 6.26 -21.98 -35.02
C LEU A 686 5.04 -21.89 -35.94
N PHE A 687 4.75 -20.72 -36.49
CA PHE A 687 3.65 -20.53 -37.44
C PHE A 687 3.90 -21.28 -38.76
N ASP A 688 5.12 -21.23 -39.29
CA ASP A 688 5.49 -21.98 -40.50
C ASP A 688 5.40 -23.49 -40.27
N ALA A 689 5.85 -23.97 -39.09
CA ALA A 689 5.72 -25.37 -38.71
C ALA A 689 4.26 -25.80 -38.58
N LEU A 690 3.42 -24.97 -38.02
CA LEU A 690 1.98 -25.18 -37.90
C LEU A 690 1.33 -25.28 -39.28
N GLN A 691 1.66 -24.39 -40.20
CA GLN A 691 1.14 -24.39 -41.58
C GLN A 691 1.57 -25.60 -42.38
N ALA A 692 2.78 -26.11 -42.12
CA ALA A 692 3.30 -27.31 -42.83
C ALA A 692 2.75 -28.62 -42.27
N SER A 693 2.07 -28.56 -41.12
CA SER A 693 1.51 -29.77 -40.49
C SER A 693 0.30 -30.32 -41.23
N ALA A 694 0.28 -31.62 -41.41
CA ALA A 694 -0.83 -32.37 -42.00
C ALA A 694 -1.90 -32.84 -41.02
N ASP A 695 -1.73 -32.51 -39.72
CA ASP A 695 -2.69 -32.93 -38.68
C ASP A 695 -3.99 -32.13 -38.80
N ALA A 696 -5.12 -32.86 -38.73
CA ALA A 696 -6.45 -32.28 -38.79
C ALA A 696 -6.77 -31.31 -37.63
N LYS A 697 -6.21 -31.53 -36.43
CA LYS A 697 -6.32 -30.59 -35.30
C LYS A 697 -5.68 -29.25 -35.63
N HIS A 698 -4.53 -29.25 -36.26
CA HIS A 698 -3.79 -28.05 -36.63
C HIS A 698 -4.52 -27.24 -37.73
N SER A 699 -5.25 -27.90 -38.65
CA SER A 699 -6.06 -27.23 -39.67
C SER A 699 -7.15 -26.33 -39.05
N GLY A 700 -7.77 -26.76 -37.92
CA GLY A 700 -8.72 -25.93 -37.18
C GLY A 700 -8.08 -24.68 -36.59
N ALA A 701 -6.89 -24.81 -36.02
CA ALA A 701 -6.09 -23.71 -35.49
C ALA A 701 -5.69 -22.72 -36.59
N ILE A 702 -5.20 -23.18 -37.72
CA ILE A 702 -4.83 -22.36 -38.89
C ILE A 702 -6.02 -21.52 -39.36
N ASN A 703 -7.20 -22.14 -39.46
CA ASN A 703 -8.41 -21.45 -39.91
C ASN A 703 -8.88 -20.38 -38.91
N LYS A 704 -8.80 -20.64 -37.60
CA LYS A 704 -9.10 -19.61 -36.56
C LYS A 704 -8.10 -18.45 -36.67
N LEU A 705 -6.81 -18.74 -36.72
CA LEU A 705 -5.76 -17.72 -36.82
C LEU A 705 -5.89 -16.89 -38.13
N ALA A 706 -6.23 -17.49 -39.24
CA ALA A 706 -6.47 -16.77 -40.50
C ALA A 706 -7.61 -15.75 -40.40
N ARG A 707 -8.74 -16.15 -39.77
CA ARG A 707 -9.86 -15.22 -39.53
C ARG A 707 -9.47 -14.07 -38.58
N TRP A 708 -8.72 -14.37 -37.50
CA TRP A 708 -8.26 -13.32 -36.56
C TRP A 708 -7.30 -12.36 -37.25
N ARG A 709 -6.37 -12.85 -38.05
CA ARG A 709 -5.44 -12.01 -38.84
C ARG A 709 -6.17 -11.08 -39.81
N ALA A 710 -7.21 -11.59 -40.47
CA ALA A 710 -8.04 -10.77 -41.36
C ALA A 710 -8.74 -9.61 -40.60
N ARG A 711 -9.06 -9.78 -39.33
CA ARG A 711 -9.68 -8.76 -38.47
C ARG A 711 -8.65 -7.86 -37.76
N ALA A 712 -7.38 -8.26 -37.68
CA ALA A 712 -6.36 -7.54 -36.90
C ALA A 712 -6.05 -6.13 -37.44
N GLY A 713 -6.37 -5.84 -38.69
CA GLY A 713 -6.29 -4.49 -39.27
C GLY A 713 -7.46 -3.58 -38.88
N GLY A 714 -8.52 -4.11 -38.24
CA GLY A 714 -9.66 -3.36 -37.77
C GLY A 714 -9.45 -2.73 -36.39
N SER A 715 -10.54 -2.23 -35.80
CA SER A 715 -10.49 -1.68 -34.43
C SER A 715 -10.36 -2.78 -33.38
N PRO A 716 -9.81 -2.46 -32.19
CA PRO A 716 -9.67 -3.40 -31.07
C PRO A 716 -10.99 -4.06 -30.65
N PHE A 717 -12.06 -3.27 -30.56
CA PHE A 717 -13.38 -3.80 -30.20
C PHE A 717 -13.91 -4.78 -31.24
N VAL A 718 -13.82 -4.45 -32.53
CA VAL A 718 -14.28 -5.33 -33.63
C VAL A 718 -13.47 -6.62 -33.65
N PHE A 719 -12.18 -6.56 -33.39
CA PHE A 719 -11.32 -7.75 -33.29
C PHE A 719 -11.78 -8.67 -32.17
N TYR A 720 -11.88 -8.16 -30.93
CA TYR A 720 -12.22 -8.98 -29.77
C TYR A 720 -13.68 -9.40 -29.75
N ALA A 721 -14.62 -8.55 -30.15
CA ALA A 721 -16.02 -8.91 -30.26
C ALA A 721 -16.24 -10.04 -31.29
N GLY A 722 -15.50 -10.02 -32.40
CA GLY A 722 -15.53 -11.10 -33.40
C GLY A 722 -14.95 -12.41 -32.87
N LEU A 723 -13.80 -12.36 -32.19
CA LEU A 723 -13.15 -13.51 -31.58
C LEU A 723 -14.01 -14.12 -30.46
N LEU A 724 -14.54 -13.32 -29.57
CA LEU A 724 -15.33 -13.75 -28.41
C LEU A 724 -16.73 -14.22 -28.78
N GLY A 725 -17.37 -13.54 -29.75
CA GLY A 725 -18.74 -13.84 -30.19
C GLY A 725 -18.78 -14.84 -31.33
N ALA A 726 -18.47 -14.40 -32.56
CA ALA A 726 -18.63 -15.19 -33.78
C ALA A 726 -17.76 -16.47 -33.82
N ASP A 727 -16.56 -16.39 -33.24
CA ASP A 727 -15.64 -17.54 -33.18
C ASP A 727 -15.82 -18.38 -31.88
N GLY A 728 -16.74 -18.01 -30.99
CA GLY A 728 -17.10 -18.77 -29.78
C GLY A 728 -16.11 -18.66 -28.63
N GLY A 729 -15.14 -17.74 -28.68
CA GLY A 729 -14.07 -17.63 -27.71
C GLY A 729 -14.55 -17.39 -26.28
N ARG A 730 -15.65 -16.61 -26.06
CA ARG A 730 -16.22 -16.41 -24.72
C ARG A 730 -16.68 -17.73 -24.12
N ARG A 731 -17.47 -18.50 -24.86
CA ARG A 731 -17.95 -19.81 -24.43
C ARG A 731 -16.79 -20.75 -24.08
N ASP A 732 -15.76 -20.78 -24.91
CA ASP A 732 -14.62 -21.69 -24.74
C ASP A 732 -13.77 -21.29 -23.51
N ILE A 733 -13.60 -19.99 -23.24
CA ILE A 733 -12.93 -19.47 -22.05
C ILE A 733 -13.76 -19.75 -20.78
N GLU A 734 -15.07 -19.43 -20.80
CA GLU A 734 -15.93 -19.60 -19.63
C GLU A 734 -16.14 -21.10 -19.29
N ALA A 735 -16.14 -21.99 -20.29
CA ALA A 735 -16.21 -23.44 -20.07
C ALA A 735 -14.99 -23.96 -19.30
N ARG A 736 -13.81 -23.42 -19.51
CA ARG A 736 -12.58 -23.83 -18.82
C ARG A 736 -12.35 -23.09 -17.51
N LEU A 737 -12.56 -21.78 -17.48
CA LEU A 737 -12.20 -20.91 -16.35
C LEU A 737 -13.37 -20.62 -15.41
N GLY A 738 -14.58 -20.92 -15.83
CA GLY A 738 -15.81 -20.58 -15.13
C GLY A 738 -16.40 -19.22 -15.54
N PRO A 739 -17.66 -18.95 -15.14
CA PRO A 739 -18.40 -17.74 -15.54
C PRO A 739 -17.76 -16.44 -15.06
N GLU A 740 -16.88 -16.51 -14.07
CA GLU A 740 -16.18 -15.34 -13.53
C GLU A 740 -15.18 -14.72 -14.50
N ALA A 741 -14.73 -15.47 -15.50
CA ALA A 741 -13.91 -14.93 -16.59
C ALA A 741 -14.69 -13.90 -17.42
N GLY A 742 -16.03 -13.95 -17.38
CA GLY A 742 -16.91 -13.02 -18.08
C GLY A 742 -16.67 -11.56 -17.69
N ASP A 743 -16.48 -11.26 -16.40
CA ASP A 743 -16.23 -9.89 -15.93
C ASP A 743 -14.92 -9.32 -16.49
N ALA A 744 -13.87 -10.15 -16.56
CA ALA A 744 -12.59 -9.75 -17.13
C ALA A 744 -12.67 -9.51 -18.65
N ILE A 745 -13.46 -10.34 -19.33
CA ILE A 745 -13.74 -10.21 -20.77
C ILE A 745 -14.53 -8.93 -21.05
N ASP A 746 -15.57 -8.66 -20.27
CA ASP A 746 -16.43 -7.48 -20.45
C ASP A 746 -15.64 -6.19 -20.20
N GLU A 747 -14.77 -6.19 -19.21
CA GLU A 747 -13.90 -5.04 -18.96
C GLU A 747 -12.87 -4.84 -20.07
N LEU A 748 -12.27 -5.89 -20.62
CA LEU A 748 -11.39 -5.78 -21.78
C LEU A 748 -12.13 -5.15 -22.96
N LEU A 749 -13.38 -5.54 -23.22
CA LEU A 749 -14.22 -4.97 -24.27
C LEU A 749 -14.54 -3.50 -23.99
N ARG A 750 -14.84 -3.14 -22.73
CA ARG A 750 -15.08 -1.75 -22.32
C ARG A 750 -13.84 -0.88 -22.56
N LEU A 751 -12.65 -1.39 -22.21
CA LEU A 751 -11.38 -0.70 -22.49
C LEU A 751 -11.10 -0.56 -23.99
N ALA A 752 -11.45 -1.56 -24.79
CA ALA A 752 -11.30 -1.49 -26.23
C ALA A 752 -12.16 -0.35 -26.81
N ILE A 753 -13.42 -0.22 -26.38
CA ILE A 753 -14.30 0.89 -26.77
C ILE A 753 -13.73 2.24 -26.34
N ALA A 754 -13.31 2.35 -25.07
CA ALA A 754 -12.74 3.60 -24.55
C ALA A 754 -11.46 4.01 -25.28
N HIS A 755 -10.64 3.04 -25.72
CA HIS A 755 -9.46 3.31 -26.54
C HIS A 755 -9.84 3.87 -27.92
N GLU A 756 -10.88 3.34 -28.55
CA GLU A 756 -11.36 3.81 -29.84
C GLU A 756 -11.92 5.24 -29.78
N ASP A 757 -12.65 5.56 -28.71
CA ASP A 757 -13.20 6.90 -28.48
C ASP A 757 -12.10 7.95 -28.24
N ALA A 758 -10.99 7.55 -27.65
CA ALA A 758 -9.90 8.45 -27.27
C ALA A 758 -8.81 8.60 -28.34
N ARG A 759 -8.68 7.65 -29.30
CA ARG A 759 -7.54 7.53 -30.21
C ARG A 759 -7.92 6.94 -31.57
N SER A 760 -6.96 6.98 -32.51
CA SER A 760 -7.05 6.19 -33.72
C SER A 760 -7.15 4.70 -33.40
N PRO A 761 -8.18 3.99 -33.86
CA PRO A 761 -8.42 2.59 -33.55
C PRO A 761 -7.31 1.69 -34.13
N SER A 762 -6.40 1.24 -33.28
CA SER A 762 -5.30 0.35 -33.64
C SER A 762 -5.15 -0.77 -32.61
N LEU A 763 -5.29 -2.01 -33.05
CA LEU A 763 -5.08 -3.17 -32.19
C LEU A 763 -3.66 -3.20 -31.59
N ALA A 764 -2.63 -2.82 -32.36
CA ALA A 764 -1.25 -2.77 -31.88
C ALA A 764 -1.06 -1.73 -30.78
N ALA A 765 -1.65 -0.54 -30.93
CA ALA A 765 -1.61 0.51 -29.92
C ALA A 765 -2.36 0.07 -28.65
N PHE A 766 -3.54 -0.51 -28.79
CA PHE A 766 -4.31 -1.03 -27.67
C PHE A 766 -3.57 -2.11 -26.86
N LEU A 767 -2.96 -3.09 -27.54
CA LEU A 767 -2.16 -4.13 -26.90
C LEU A 767 -0.94 -3.58 -26.16
N ASN A 768 -0.29 -2.55 -26.73
CA ASN A 768 0.83 -1.89 -26.06
C ASN A 768 0.37 -1.11 -24.83
N ASP A 769 -0.81 -0.50 -24.88
CA ASP A 769 -1.40 0.17 -23.73
C ASP A 769 -1.78 -0.84 -22.64
N LEU A 770 -2.40 -1.97 -22.99
CA LEU A 770 -2.73 -3.05 -22.06
C LEU A 770 -1.51 -3.65 -21.36
N ALA A 771 -0.40 -3.81 -22.07
CA ALA A 771 0.84 -4.37 -21.49
C ALA A 771 1.43 -3.51 -20.37
N GLY A 772 1.09 -2.22 -20.32
CA GLY A 772 1.53 -1.30 -19.28
C GLY A 772 0.47 -0.97 -18.25
N LEU A 773 -0.64 -1.68 -18.23
CA LEU A 773 -1.76 -1.45 -17.33
C LEU A 773 -1.60 -2.16 -16.01
N GLU A 774 -1.38 -1.40 -14.94
CA GLU A 774 -1.72 -1.80 -13.57
C GLU A 774 -3.22 -1.48 -13.32
N HIS A 775 -4.10 -1.98 -14.18
CA HIS A 775 -5.54 -1.69 -14.06
C HIS A 775 -6.22 -2.75 -13.23
N SER A 776 -6.77 -2.34 -12.09
CA SER A 776 -7.57 -3.19 -11.23
C SER A 776 -9.04 -2.79 -11.32
N ILE A 777 -9.89 -3.74 -11.67
CA ILE A 777 -11.34 -3.55 -11.69
C ILE A 777 -11.87 -3.67 -10.27
N LYS A 778 -12.62 -2.67 -9.83
CA LYS A 778 -13.39 -2.76 -8.60
C LYS A 778 -14.71 -3.48 -8.91
N ARG A 779 -14.87 -4.72 -8.46
CA ARG A 779 -16.15 -5.41 -8.54
C ARG A 779 -17.14 -4.81 -7.55
N ASP A 780 -18.35 -4.52 -8.00
CA ASP A 780 -19.45 -4.18 -7.11
C ASP A 780 -19.84 -5.44 -6.30
N MET A 781 -19.48 -5.43 -5.03
CA MET A 781 -19.77 -6.53 -4.09
C MET A 781 -21.24 -6.52 -3.60
N GLU A 782 -22.04 -5.54 -4.02
CA GLU A 782 -23.42 -5.37 -3.57
C GLU A 782 -24.39 -6.41 -4.14
N GLY A 783 -23.98 -7.19 -5.14
CA GLY A 783 -24.84 -8.19 -5.80
C GLY A 783 -24.86 -9.60 -5.22
N ALA A 784 -23.97 -9.96 -4.28
CA ALA A 784 -23.89 -11.28 -3.67
C ALA A 784 -24.32 -11.24 -2.19
N GLU A 785 -25.63 -11.14 -1.95
CA GLU A 785 -26.18 -10.95 -0.61
C GLU A 785 -25.89 -12.09 0.39
N ASP A 786 -25.56 -13.30 -0.06
CA ASP A 786 -25.25 -14.45 0.83
C ASP A 786 -24.05 -15.27 0.35
N ALA A 787 -22.86 -14.68 0.35
CA ALA A 787 -21.61 -15.34 0.01
C ALA A 787 -20.49 -15.03 1.02
N VAL A 788 -19.59 -15.98 1.22
CA VAL A 788 -18.36 -15.78 2.02
C VAL A 788 -17.50 -14.73 1.34
N ARG A 789 -17.14 -13.69 2.07
CA ARG A 789 -16.33 -12.59 1.53
C ARG A 789 -14.84 -12.88 1.78
N VAL A 790 -14.05 -12.94 0.71
CA VAL A 790 -12.59 -13.07 0.79
C VAL A 790 -11.96 -11.77 0.29
N MET A 791 -11.22 -11.07 1.14
CA MET A 791 -10.64 -9.77 0.77
C MET A 791 -9.37 -9.45 1.56
N THR A 792 -8.67 -8.40 1.12
CA THR A 792 -7.53 -7.89 1.88
C THR A 792 -7.99 -7.09 3.11
N ILE A 793 -7.14 -7.02 4.13
CA ILE A 793 -7.45 -6.25 5.36
C ILE A 793 -7.71 -4.77 5.04
N HIS A 794 -6.97 -4.20 4.08
CA HIS A 794 -7.19 -2.83 3.64
C HIS A 794 -8.60 -2.62 3.06
N ALA A 795 -9.07 -3.55 2.26
CA ALA A 795 -10.41 -3.51 1.68
C ALA A 795 -11.52 -3.71 2.73
N ALA A 796 -11.21 -4.42 3.81
CA ALA A 796 -12.15 -4.69 4.91
C ALA A 796 -12.26 -3.54 5.92
N LYS A 797 -11.48 -2.45 5.76
CA LYS A 797 -11.58 -1.30 6.67
C LYS A 797 -12.97 -0.68 6.59
N GLY A 798 -13.60 -0.49 7.75
CA GLY A 798 -14.99 -0.02 7.83
C GLY A 798 -16.07 -1.12 7.78
N LEU A 799 -15.71 -2.33 7.34
CA LEU A 799 -16.62 -3.48 7.32
C LEU A 799 -16.57 -4.26 8.65
N GLU A 800 -17.55 -5.15 8.84
CA GLU A 800 -17.65 -6.05 9.98
C GLU A 800 -18.30 -7.38 9.57
N ALA A 801 -18.09 -8.44 10.35
CA ALA A 801 -18.69 -9.74 10.12
C ALA A 801 -18.86 -10.49 11.44
N LYS A 802 -19.89 -11.37 11.51
CA LYS A 802 -20.10 -12.23 12.68
C LYS A 802 -18.90 -13.14 12.94
N ILE A 803 -18.33 -13.67 11.88
CA ILE A 803 -17.24 -14.64 11.90
C ILE A 803 -16.11 -14.14 10.99
N VAL A 804 -14.89 -14.04 11.54
CA VAL A 804 -13.71 -13.63 10.79
C VAL A 804 -12.66 -14.74 10.84
N PHE A 805 -12.08 -15.04 9.68
CA PHE A 805 -10.92 -15.92 9.55
C PHE A 805 -9.68 -15.10 9.16
N LEU A 806 -8.57 -15.34 9.86
CA LEU A 806 -7.24 -14.79 9.57
C LEU A 806 -6.30 -15.95 9.24
N PRO A 807 -6.25 -16.41 7.99
CA PRO A 807 -5.48 -17.61 7.62
C PRO A 807 -4.03 -17.33 7.19
N ASP A 808 -3.64 -16.06 7.00
CA ASP A 808 -2.31 -15.65 6.55
C ASP A 808 -1.57 -14.88 7.65
N THR A 809 -1.22 -15.58 8.76
CA THR A 809 -0.67 -14.94 9.96
C THR A 809 0.82 -15.12 10.18
N CYS A 810 1.51 -15.94 9.36
CA CYS A 810 2.94 -16.23 9.51
C CYS A 810 3.87 -15.31 8.70
N GLY A 811 3.33 -14.35 7.96
CA GLY A 811 4.13 -13.45 7.16
C GLY A 811 5.01 -12.52 8.00
N VAL A 812 6.19 -12.18 7.50
CA VAL A 812 7.14 -11.29 8.18
C VAL A 812 6.56 -9.89 8.44
N PRO A 813 6.96 -9.23 9.55
CA PRO A 813 6.49 -7.91 9.94
C PRO A 813 7.11 -6.73 9.15
N TRP A 814 7.74 -7.00 8.03
CA TRP A 814 8.30 -5.99 7.13
C TRP A 814 8.11 -6.41 5.67
N PRO A 815 8.17 -5.48 4.72
CA PRO A 815 8.08 -5.80 3.29
C PRO A 815 9.20 -6.77 2.87
N ARG A 816 8.92 -7.69 1.96
CA ARG A 816 9.94 -8.58 1.38
C ARG A 816 11.06 -7.81 0.67
N ARG A 817 10.76 -6.61 0.18
CA ARG A 817 11.72 -5.67 -0.42
C ARG A 817 11.65 -4.35 0.32
N ASP A 818 12.76 -3.89 0.85
CA ASP A 818 12.87 -2.56 1.42
C ASP A 818 12.63 -1.49 0.35
N PRO A 819 12.16 -0.30 0.74
CA PRO A 819 12.19 0.86 -0.13
C PRO A 819 13.62 1.09 -0.67
N LYS A 820 13.72 1.55 -1.91
CA LYS A 820 15.01 1.92 -2.52
C LYS A 820 15.31 3.40 -2.36
N ILE A 821 14.28 4.20 -2.12
CA ILE A 821 14.36 5.66 -1.94
C ILE A 821 13.93 6.00 -0.52
N PHE A 822 14.74 6.80 0.15
CA PHE A 822 14.52 7.25 1.53
C PHE A 822 14.42 8.78 1.58
N ARG A 823 13.45 9.32 2.31
CA ARG A 823 13.41 10.76 2.61
C ARG A 823 14.48 11.09 3.64
N LEU A 824 15.25 12.11 3.38
CA LEU A 824 16.24 12.67 4.29
C LEU A 824 15.93 14.14 4.52
N GLY A 825 16.23 14.64 5.72
CA GLY A 825 16.14 16.05 6.06
C GLY A 825 17.43 16.55 6.70
N THR A 826 17.57 17.86 6.77
CA THR A 826 18.61 18.50 7.57
C THR A 826 18.07 18.86 8.95
N THR A 827 18.87 19.55 9.76
CA THR A 827 18.42 20.15 11.03
C THR A 827 17.53 21.39 10.81
N VAL A 828 17.42 21.85 9.57
CA VAL A 828 16.58 23.01 9.20
C VAL A 828 15.18 22.50 8.86
N PRO A 829 14.14 22.97 9.54
CA PRO A 829 12.77 22.58 9.24
C PRO A 829 12.38 22.93 7.79
N GLY A 830 11.77 21.97 7.09
CA GLY A 830 11.34 22.15 5.70
C GLY A 830 12.38 21.82 4.64
N GLU A 831 13.65 21.63 5.01
CA GLU A 831 14.66 21.11 4.08
C GLU A 831 14.60 19.58 3.98
N GLU A 832 14.07 19.09 2.89
CA GLU A 832 13.93 17.66 2.61
C GLU A 832 14.51 17.30 1.25
N THR A 833 15.06 16.09 1.17
CA THR A 833 15.57 15.48 -0.06
C THR A 833 15.32 13.99 -0.05
N ILE A 834 15.72 13.33 -1.11
CA ILE A 834 15.70 11.86 -1.21
C ILE A 834 17.10 11.30 -1.27
N ALA A 835 17.29 10.05 -0.85
CA ALA A 835 18.49 9.25 -1.08
C ALA A 835 18.11 7.91 -1.70
N TRP A 836 18.84 7.52 -2.75
CA TRP A 836 18.66 6.23 -3.40
C TRP A 836 19.72 5.23 -2.96
N SER A 837 19.29 4.09 -2.45
CA SER A 837 20.15 2.95 -2.12
C SER A 837 19.44 1.64 -2.51
N PRO A 838 19.90 0.96 -3.58
CA PRO A 838 19.23 -0.21 -4.12
C PRO A 838 19.24 -1.42 -3.19
N ILE A 839 20.33 -1.59 -2.39
CA ILE A 839 20.50 -2.71 -1.45
C ILE A 839 21.22 -2.23 -0.18
N LYS A 840 21.05 -2.99 0.91
CA LYS A 840 21.64 -2.68 2.24
C LYS A 840 23.16 -2.51 2.22
N ASP A 841 23.85 -3.26 1.39
CA ASP A 841 25.34 -3.22 1.33
C ASP A 841 25.88 -1.89 0.79
N PHE A 842 25.04 -1.12 0.13
CA PHE A 842 25.38 0.22 -0.40
C PHE A 842 25.03 1.35 0.55
N ASP A 843 24.40 1.05 1.68
CA ASP A 843 23.99 2.07 2.62
C ASP A 843 25.21 2.77 3.25
N CYS A 844 25.20 4.09 3.25
CA CYS A 844 25.98 4.90 4.19
C CYS A 844 25.20 4.96 5.53
N GLU A 845 25.83 5.47 6.57
CA GLU A 845 25.27 5.50 7.93
C GLU A 845 23.90 6.18 7.98
N VAL A 846 23.74 7.32 7.34
CA VAL A 846 22.48 8.08 7.30
C VAL A 846 21.36 7.28 6.62
N VAL A 847 21.66 6.61 5.51
CA VAL A 847 20.69 5.78 4.79
C VAL A 847 20.37 4.51 5.56
N ALA A 848 21.36 3.90 6.23
CA ALA A 848 21.13 2.74 7.10
C ALA A 848 20.17 3.09 8.25
N ALA A 849 20.35 4.27 8.86
CA ALA A 849 19.43 4.79 9.88
C ALA A 849 18.02 5.05 9.30
N ALA A 850 17.92 5.64 8.10
CA ALA A 850 16.64 5.88 7.43
C ALA A 850 15.94 4.56 7.07
N ARG A 851 16.68 3.54 6.59
CA ARG A 851 16.17 2.20 6.35
C ARG A 851 15.67 1.54 7.64
N GLY A 852 16.40 1.71 8.75
CA GLY A 852 15.96 1.27 10.08
C GLY A 852 14.61 1.86 10.44
N LYS A 853 14.48 3.18 10.36
CA LYS A 853 13.21 3.89 10.61
C LYS A 853 12.07 3.42 9.70
N ALA A 854 12.35 3.19 8.42
CA ALA A 854 11.34 2.69 7.49
C ALA A 854 10.86 1.27 7.86
N ARG A 855 11.76 0.41 8.34
CA ARG A 855 11.42 -0.93 8.83
C ARG A 855 10.61 -0.88 10.12
N ASP A 856 10.96 0.02 11.04
CA ASP A 856 10.20 0.20 12.29
C ASP A 856 8.80 0.70 11.97
N ALA A 857 8.65 1.69 11.09
CA ALA A 857 7.35 2.16 10.62
C ALA A 857 6.52 1.04 9.95
N ALA A 858 7.16 0.17 9.17
CA ALA A 858 6.50 -0.99 8.57
C ALA A 858 6.05 -2.02 9.62
N ARG A 859 6.83 -2.23 10.70
CA ARG A 859 6.41 -3.07 11.83
C ARG A 859 5.21 -2.48 12.56
N ASP A 860 5.21 -1.18 12.77
CA ASP A 860 4.09 -0.49 13.41
C ASP A 860 2.82 -0.59 12.58
N GLU A 861 2.92 -0.42 11.25
CA GLU A 861 1.79 -0.64 10.35
C GLU A 861 1.33 -2.09 10.34
N TYR A 862 2.25 -3.05 10.40
CA TYR A 862 1.93 -4.48 10.50
C TYR A 862 1.13 -4.82 11.77
N ARG A 863 1.47 -4.20 12.91
CA ARG A 863 0.71 -4.33 14.16
C ARG A 863 -0.68 -3.67 14.05
N ARG A 864 -0.77 -2.49 13.44
CA ARG A 864 -2.07 -1.83 13.16
C ARG A 864 -2.95 -2.66 12.22
N LEU A 865 -2.37 -3.32 11.22
CA LEU A 865 -3.10 -4.25 10.35
C LEU A 865 -3.70 -5.42 11.14
N LEU A 866 -2.96 -5.99 12.09
CA LEU A 866 -3.48 -7.03 12.99
C LEU A 866 -4.66 -6.50 13.82
N TYR A 867 -4.52 -5.31 14.39
CA TYR A 867 -5.59 -4.66 15.15
C TYR A 867 -6.85 -4.45 14.30
N VAL A 868 -6.69 -3.91 13.10
CA VAL A 868 -7.80 -3.74 12.16
C VAL A 868 -8.45 -5.07 11.82
N ALA A 869 -7.66 -6.08 11.45
CA ALA A 869 -8.17 -7.41 11.08
C ALA A 869 -8.97 -8.06 12.20
N SER A 870 -8.42 -8.07 13.41
CA SER A 870 -9.04 -8.68 14.60
C SER A 870 -10.32 -7.95 15.02
N THR A 871 -10.35 -6.63 14.92
CA THR A 871 -11.53 -5.81 15.25
C THR A 871 -12.65 -5.83 14.21
N ARG A 872 -12.52 -6.62 13.14
CA ARG A 872 -13.64 -6.86 12.19
C ARG A 872 -14.61 -7.91 12.72
N ALA A 873 -14.16 -8.77 13.64
CA ALA A 873 -14.95 -9.85 14.21
C ALA A 873 -16.00 -9.32 15.22
N GLU A 874 -17.25 -9.75 15.07
CA GLU A 874 -18.30 -9.48 16.05
C GLU A 874 -18.34 -10.56 17.13
N GLU A 875 -18.43 -11.85 16.75
CA GLU A 875 -18.66 -12.95 17.68
C GLU A 875 -17.52 -13.99 17.65
N ARG A 876 -16.93 -14.26 16.47
CA ARG A 876 -15.92 -15.32 16.35
C ARG A 876 -14.72 -14.89 15.54
N LEU A 877 -13.53 -15.24 16.03
CA LEU A 877 -12.26 -14.98 15.38
C LEU A 877 -11.45 -16.27 15.28
N TYR A 878 -11.19 -16.74 14.07
CA TYR A 878 -10.38 -17.91 13.77
C TYR A 878 -9.03 -17.46 13.19
N ILE A 879 -7.95 -17.93 13.82
CA ILE A 879 -6.59 -17.55 13.48
C ILE A 879 -5.84 -18.81 13.03
N ALA A 880 -5.35 -18.81 11.82
CA ALA A 880 -4.57 -19.90 11.24
C ALA A 880 -3.33 -19.33 10.53
N GLY A 881 -2.39 -20.19 10.20
CA GLY A 881 -1.19 -19.76 9.50
C GLY A 881 -0.44 -20.91 8.86
N PHE A 882 0.43 -20.56 7.94
CA PHE A 882 1.30 -21.50 7.25
C PHE A 882 2.68 -20.92 7.03
N HIS A 883 3.69 -21.77 7.02
CA HIS A 883 5.07 -21.38 6.76
C HIS A 883 5.85 -22.44 5.98
N GLY A 884 6.98 -22.06 5.42
CA GLY A 884 7.90 -22.99 4.78
C GLY A 884 8.64 -23.86 5.80
N VAL A 885 9.77 -24.43 5.38
CA VAL A 885 10.61 -25.29 6.25
C VAL A 885 11.18 -24.51 7.45
N LYS A 886 11.43 -23.21 7.30
CA LYS A 886 11.92 -22.37 8.39
C LYS A 886 10.77 -21.92 9.28
N GLU A 887 11.00 -21.95 10.59
CA GLU A 887 10.08 -21.37 11.56
C GLU A 887 9.73 -19.90 11.22
N PRO A 888 8.49 -19.47 11.44
CA PRO A 888 8.10 -18.10 11.18
C PRO A 888 8.79 -17.14 12.14
N ASP A 889 8.89 -15.87 11.72
CA ASP A 889 9.48 -14.81 12.53
C ASP A 889 8.75 -14.67 13.87
N PRO A 890 9.43 -14.52 15.02
CA PRO A 890 8.79 -14.34 16.33
C PRO A 890 7.84 -13.14 16.39
N GLY A 891 8.06 -12.12 15.56
CA GLY A 891 7.18 -10.96 15.45
C GLY A 891 6.01 -11.13 14.47
N CYS A 892 5.80 -12.33 13.89
CA CYS A 892 4.62 -12.58 13.05
C CYS A 892 3.34 -12.66 13.90
N TRP A 893 2.19 -12.40 13.30
CA TRP A 893 0.91 -12.33 14.01
C TRP A 893 0.59 -13.62 14.77
N ALA A 894 0.84 -14.80 14.16
CA ALA A 894 0.60 -16.06 14.83
C ALA A 894 1.40 -16.18 16.14
N LYS A 895 2.69 -15.83 16.12
CA LYS A 895 3.56 -15.90 17.31
C LYS A 895 3.23 -14.81 18.33
N MET A 896 2.86 -13.60 17.88
CA MET A 896 2.38 -12.54 18.77
C MET A 896 1.12 -12.97 19.55
N ILE A 897 0.16 -13.58 18.85
CA ILE A 897 -1.11 -14.03 19.45
C ILE A 897 -0.86 -15.25 20.35
N GLU A 898 -0.07 -16.22 19.89
CA GLU A 898 0.31 -17.39 20.67
C GLU A 898 0.99 -16.99 22.00
N GLY A 899 1.99 -16.11 21.93
CA GLY A 899 2.73 -15.65 23.12
C GLY A 899 1.84 -14.91 24.13
N ALA A 900 0.86 -14.16 23.64
CA ALA A 900 -0.07 -13.44 24.50
C ALA A 900 -1.17 -14.30 25.11
N LEU A 901 -1.65 -15.32 24.40
CA LEU A 901 -2.81 -16.11 24.82
C LEU A 901 -2.46 -17.47 25.43
N ALA A 902 -1.32 -18.09 25.11
CA ALA A 902 -1.02 -19.48 25.48
C ALA A 902 -1.10 -19.78 27.01
N ASN A 903 -0.80 -18.78 27.84
CA ASN A 903 -0.79 -18.93 29.30
C ASN A 903 -1.97 -18.24 30.01
N GLU A 904 -2.96 -17.81 29.25
CA GLU A 904 -4.10 -17.08 29.80
C GLU A 904 -5.11 -18.01 30.51
N ALA A 905 -5.63 -17.55 31.63
CA ALA A 905 -6.70 -18.24 32.33
C ALA A 905 -7.96 -18.31 31.46
N GLY A 906 -8.51 -19.51 31.27
CA GLY A 906 -9.71 -19.72 30.43
C GLY A 906 -9.42 -20.23 29.01
N ILE A 907 -8.16 -20.41 28.62
CA ILE A 907 -7.83 -21.10 27.38
C ILE A 907 -8.01 -22.61 27.57
N GLN A 908 -8.73 -23.17 26.62
CA GLN A 908 -8.95 -24.61 26.49
C GLN A 908 -8.14 -25.13 25.30
N THR A 909 -7.50 -26.28 25.51
CA THR A 909 -6.86 -27.01 24.43
C THR A 909 -7.85 -28.07 23.94
N VAL A 910 -8.30 -27.96 22.69
CA VAL A 910 -9.26 -28.88 22.10
C VAL A 910 -8.65 -29.58 20.90
N PRO A 911 -9.03 -30.86 20.63
CA PRO A 911 -8.53 -31.56 19.44
C PRO A 911 -9.02 -30.86 18.16
N ALA A 912 -8.17 -30.85 17.15
CA ALA A 912 -8.51 -30.27 15.87
C ALA A 912 -9.54 -31.15 15.11
N PHE A 913 -10.49 -30.51 14.48
CA PHE A 913 -11.59 -31.17 13.79
C PHE A 913 -11.18 -31.94 12.52
N TRP A 914 -9.96 -31.71 12.01
CA TRP A 914 -9.48 -32.32 10.76
C TRP A 914 -8.71 -33.64 10.97
N ASN A 915 -8.06 -33.87 12.11
CA ASN A 915 -7.30 -35.09 12.37
C ASN A 915 -7.35 -35.58 13.84
N GLY A 916 -7.81 -34.77 14.78
CA GLY A 916 -7.87 -35.10 16.22
C GLY A 916 -6.52 -35.17 16.95
N GLU A 917 -5.39 -35.18 16.23
CA GLU A 917 -4.03 -35.21 16.80
C GLU A 917 -3.50 -33.79 17.04
N ASP A 918 -3.78 -32.88 16.13
CA ASP A 918 -3.48 -31.46 16.31
C ASP A 918 -4.37 -30.85 17.40
N HIS A 919 -3.87 -29.82 18.06
CA HIS A 919 -4.57 -29.13 19.13
C HIS A 919 -4.82 -27.67 18.81
N ILE A 920 -6.04 -27.21 19.04
CA ILE A 920 -6.48 -25.82 18.86
C ILE A 920 -6.53 -25.16 20.24
N LEU A 921 -5.94 -23.98 20.38
CA LEU A 921 -6.14 -23.13 21.54
C LEU A 921 -7.44 -22.34 21.38
N ARG A 922 -8.35 -22.49 22.33
CA ARG A 922 -9.69 -21.91 22.28
C ARG A 922 -9.97 -21.08 23.50
N LEU A 923 -10.33 -19.82 23.29
CA LEU A 923 -10.84 -18.90 24.33
C LEU A 923 -12.34 -18.71 24.08
N ILE A 924 -13.15 -19.02 25.08
CA ILE A 924 -14.60 -18.79 25.09
C ILE A 924 -14.92 -17.85 26.26
N SER A 925 -15.75 -16.84 26.03
CA SER A 925 -16.22 -15.92 27.08
C SER A 925 -17.73 -15.99 27.24
#